data_e0a92feda9773002cd3e61305601d1c3
#
_entry.id   e0a92feda9773002cd3e61305601d1c3
#
_cell.length_a   1.000
_cell.length_b   1.000
_cell.length_c   1.000
_cell.angle_alpha   90.00
_cell.angle_beta   90.00
_cell.angle_gamma   90.00
#
_symmetry.space_group_name_H-M   'P 1'
#
loop_
_entity.id
_entity.type
_entity.pdbx_description
1 polymer ?
#
loop_
_entity_poly.entity_id
_entity_poly.type
_entity_poly.pdbx_seq_one_letter_code
_entity_poly.pdbx_strand_id
1 'polypeptide(L)'
;MNNFQIQKIIFICLTFLSIFIPPGDALSSNLEKTLINKQKNRFSHQNKFPDLKIYEDQFLTNLENTNSDDSRKEKIDKNVKTAVNELLIESKIQSEKDNILYANGDVVVKFQDNILKADTLRYNKKNKSAKAEGNVQFKINNQIFQADMVQYDFIKRKGSFRNIKGLINSESIISDFDFSSNSIYENLLSNIKSIKKNKVIFTPKKVKNWIFSAEQLDVDQNIWSSKQVFLTNDLLDTNQIKLQFNELKVYPHKEKLRFKSKVNNLIFQDRITIPFWVGDRTIFKKAENPFAFQNGWNIGYDKLNKDGFFIGRKLNAVNINNDLYLNIEPQFLIQRTLNGKTKSFVQRNSSLNSPKVERNISLVDYFALSAALEGKIQNWDLKMTQELNSFDLEKFANSVRTRAELSKEINLFNTTFVNRIFGAYRERIWNGSIGESEIYNAYGWQLDQSKSWRNDAVENNQIITIGIGNYKAQELNSSDFAESYKGSVSYQLNKRLPIFEKRIDSLYIDESFEYIPEPIKQGVFINSKVSATYNLYKDSNTQKYFGVSLGPEFVIGNYKKDFFDYTRLSILPFYKFKSGKSIFKFDQVSENFTVDLNFDQHLIGSWLIETQGKLNLDKDSDDYGEFIYSRIGMNFKKRSYSFGIFYQPHDQAGGINFTLNGFE
;
A
#
# COMPACT_ATOMS: atom_id res chain seq x y z
N MET A 1 11.86 -30.53 -15.77
CA MET A 1 12.56 -30.35 -14.47
C MET A 1 12.69 -31.70 -13.81
N ASN A 2 13.91 -32.13 -13.43
CA ASN A 2 14.09 -33.38 -12.73
C ASN A 2 13.42 -33.33 -11.35
N ASN A 3 12.77 -34.44 -10.95
CA ASN A 3 12.11 -34.59 -9.65
C ASN A 3 12.99 -34.16 -8.45
N PHE A 4 14.30 -34.28 -8.58
CA PHE A 4 15.29 -33.87 -7.57
C PHE A 4 15.41 -32.35 -7.38
N GLN A 5 15.16 -31.55 -8.42
CA GLN A 5 15.15 -30.09 -8.31
C GLN A 5 13.84 -29.58 -7.69
N ILE A 6 12.71 -30.23 -7.99
CA ILE A 6 11.44 -29.93 -7.37
C ILE A 6 11.49 -30.21 -5.87
N GLN A 7 12.07 -31.31 -5.47
CA GLN A 7 12.25 -31.66 -4.05
C GLN A 7 13.14 -30.65 -3.31
N LYS A 8 14.22 -30.16 -3.92
CA LYS A 8 15.07 -29.11 -3.31
C LYS A 8 14.32 -27.77 -3.17
N ILE A 9 13.53 -27.40 -4.15
CA ILE A 9 12.71 -26.16 -4.09
C ILE A 9 11.64 -26.28 -3.01
N ILE A 10 10.97 -27.44 -2.94
CA ILE A 10 9.98 -27.74 -1.87
C ILE A 10 10.66 -27.73 -0.50
N PHE A 11 11.87 -28.27 -0.38
CA PHE A 11 12.62 -28.28 0.87
C PHE A 11 13.04 -26.87 1.32
N ILE A 12 13.47 -26.00 0.39
CA ILE A 12 13.79 -24.59 0.69
C ILE A 12 12.50 -23.81 1.05
N CYS A 13 11.39 -24.05 0.37
CA CYS A 13 10.11 -23.46 0.74
C CYS A 13 9.60 -23.97 2.08
N LEU A 14 9.77 -25.26 2.38
CA LEU A 14 9.38 -25.85 3.67
C LEU A 14 10.28 -25.40 4.82
N THR A 15 11.58 -25.19 4.61
CA THR A 15 12.46 -24.59 5.63
C THR A 15 12.16 -23.13 5.86
N PHE A 16 11.75 -22.37 4.84
CA PHE A 16 11.21 -21.00 5.03
C PHE A 16 9.85 -21.01 5.74
N LEU A 17 8.98 -21.97 5.42
CA LEU A 17 7.70 -22.14 6.13
C LEU A 17 7.89 -22.59 7.59
N SER A 18 8.89 -23.41 7.90
CA SER A 18 9.15 -23.87 9.27
C SER A 18 9.61 -22.76 10.22
N ILE A 19 10.10 -21.63 9.69
CA ILE A 19 10.42 -20.43 10.47
C ILE A 19 9.13 -19.69 10.91
N PHE A 20 8.00 -19.90 10.21
CA PHE A 20 6.74 -19.22 10.44
C PHE A 20 5.63 -20.12 10.99
N ILE A 21 5.84 -21.43 11.11
CA ILE A 21 4.91 -22.35 11.75
C ILE A 21 5.29 -22.42 13.23
N PRO A 22 4.44 -21.95 14.15
CA PRO A 22 4.64 -22.27 15.56
C PRO A 22 4.62 -23.80 15.71
N PRO A 23 5.51 -24.41 16.52
CA PRO A 23 5.47 -25.83 16.78
C PRO A 23 4.07 -26.22 17.27
N GLY A 24 3.45 -27.14 16.57
CA GLY A 24 2.08 -27.58 16.86
C GLY A 24 1.95 -28.05 18.30
N ASP A 25 0.85 -27.64 18.91
CA ASP A 25 0.42 -28.03 20.26
C ASP A 25 0.09 -29.52 20.32
N ALA A 26 1.12 -30.34 20.38
CA ALA A 26 0.98 -31.74 20.75
C ALA A 26 2.20 -32.16 21.58
N LEU A 27 2.21 -31.71 22.81
CA LEU A 27 3.00 -32.19 23.98
C LEU A 27 3.43 -31.00 24.86
N SER A 28 2.53 -30.50 25.70
CA SER A 28 2.85 -29.96 27.01
C SER A 28 1.74 -29.11 27.63
N SER A 29 0.60 -29.71 27.90
CA SER A 29 -0.48 -29.03 28.67
C SER A 29 -0.14 -28.74 30.15
N ASN A 30 1.05 -29.11 30.64
CA ASN A 30 1.46 -28.92 32.02
C ASN A 30 2.63 -27.95 32.27
N LEU A 31 3.37 -27.54 31.23
CA LEU A 31 4.45 -26.55 31.40
C LEU A 31 3.99 -25.11 31.13
N GLU A 32 2.98 -24.93 30.30
CA GLU A 32 2.43 -23.60 29.98
C GLU A 32 1.70 -22.94 31.14
N LYS A 33 0.95 -23.69 31.94
CA LYS A 33 0.23 -23.13 33.11
C LYS A 33 1.17 -22.53 34.13
N THR A 34 2.39 -23.04 34.29
CA THR A 34 3.36 -22.54 35.28
C THR A 34 4.14 -21.32 34.76
N LEU A 35 4.36 -21.20 33.48
CA LEU A 35 5.05 -20.05 32.86
C LEU A 35 4.11 -18.85 32.68
N ILE A 36 2.86 -19.09 32.30
CA ILE A 36 1.84 -18.04 32.13
C ILE A 36 1.51 -17.38 33.48
N ASN A 37 1.46 -18.13 34.56
CA ASN A 37 1.22 -17.55 35.88
C ASN A 37 2.43 -16.77 36.43
N LYS A 38 3.67 -17.10 36.05
CA LYS A 38 4.85 -16.31 36.43
C LYS A 38 5.01 -15.02 35.59
N GLN A 39 4.55 -15.01 34.36
CA GLN A 39 4.54 -13.80 33.51
C GLN A 39 3.37 -12.87 33.85
N LYS A 40 2.18 -13.40 34.13
CA LYS A 40 1.03 -12.55 34.55
C LYS A 40 1.33 -11.71 35.80
N ASN A 41 2.09 -12.23 36.75
CA ASN A 41 2.42 -11.49 37.96
C ASN A 41 3.54 -10.46 37.82
N ARG A 42 4.26 -10.41 36.68
CA ARG A 42 5.24 -9.36 36.39
C ARG A 42 4.71 -8.21 35.52
N PHE A 43 3.58 -8.40 34.88
CA PHE A 43 2.99 -7.39 33.96
C PHE A 43 1.67 -6.78 34.45
N SER A 44 1.25 -7.07 35.68
CA SER A 44 -0.01 -6.56 36.25
C SER A 44 0.02 -5.08 36.70
N HIS A 45 1.12 -4.36 36.43
CA HIS A 45 1.24 -2.90 36.66
C HIS A 45 1.44 -2.07 35.39
N GLN A 46 1.12 -2.59 34.20
CA GLN A 46 0.95 -1.72 33.07
C GLN A 46 -0.47 -1.15 33.10
N ASN A 47 -0.56 0.12 33.48
CA ASN A 47 -1.79 0.90 33.38
C ASN A 47 -2.43 0.64 32.00
N LYS A 48 -3.65 0.10 32.01
CA LYS A 48 -4.48 0.04 30.81
C LYS A 48 -4.66 1.49 30.33
N PHE A 49 -3.98 1.88 29.28
CA PHE A 49 -4.27 3.14 28.65
C PHE A 49 -5.67 3.02 28.03
N PRO A 50 -6.57 3.95 28.30
CA PRO A 50 -7.86 3.98 27.66
C PRO A 50 -7.70 4.10 26.14
N ASP A 51 -8.67 3.62 25.41
CA ASP A 51 -8.73 3.64 23.97
C ASP A 51 -8.51 5.07 23.44
N LEU A 52 -7.49 5.28 22.60
CA LEU A 52 -7.17 6.60 22.00
C LEU A 52 -8.39 7.23 21.32
N LYS A 53 -9.31 6.40 20.85
CA LYS A 53 -10.55 6.79 20.19
C LYS A 53 -11.56 7.42 21.13
N ILE A 54 -11.67 6.92 22.38
CA ILE A 54 -12.51 7.52 23.42
C ILE A 54 -11.98 8.90 23.77
N TYR A 55 -10.65 9.08 23.72
CA TYR A 55 -10.03 10.37 24.00
C TYR A 55 -10.19 11.39 22.88
N GLU A 56 -10.18 10.99 21.63
CA GLU A 56 -10.46 11.88 20.52
C GLU A 56 -11.89 12.41 20.60
N ASP A 57 -12.87 11.53 20.81
CA ASP A 57 -14.28 11.91 20.98
C ASP A 57 -14.49 12.76 22.24
N GLN A 58 -13.87 12.43 23.38
CA GLN A 58 -13.96 13.23 24.60
C GLN A 58 -13.25 14.58 24.47
N PHE A 59 -12.11 14.63 23.76
CA PHE A 59 -11.37 15.84 23.50
C PHE A 59 -12.19 16.83 22.67
N LEU A 60 -12.83 16.32 21.60
CA LEU A 60 -13.66 17.13 20.70
C LEU A 60 -15.00 17.51 21.34
N THR A 61 -15.67 16.60 22.05
CA THR A 61 -16.94 16.85 22.74
C THR A 61 -16.78 17.89 23.87
N ASN A 62 -15.66 17.87 24.61
CA ASN A 62 -15.40 18.87 25.62
C ASN A 62 -15.04 20.25 25.05
N LEU A 63 -14.54 20.31 23.79
CA LEU A 63 -14.35 21.58 23.08
C LEU A 63 -15.69 22.18 22.61
N GLU A 64 -16.64 21.33 22.18
CA GLU A 64 -17.98 21.78 21.78
C GLU A 64 -18.82 22.27 22.99
N ASN A 65 -18.71 21.59 24.14
CA ASN A 65 -19.43 21.94 25.34
C ASN A 65 -18.94 23.25 26.00
N THR A 66 -17.69 23.67 25.77
CA THR A 66 -17.19 24.98 26.24
C THR A 66 -17.67 26.15 25.37
N ASN A 67 -18.18 25.88 24.16
CA ASN A 67 -18.69 26.90 23.24
C ASN A 67 -20.22 27.05 23.27
N SER A 68 -20.95 26.26 24.06
CA SER A 68 -22.44 26.26 24.06
C SER A 68 -23.10 27.11 25.12
N ASP A 69 -22.35 27.80 25.98
CA ASP A 69 -22.93 28.58 27.09
C ASP A 69 -22.60 30.09 27.02
N ASP A 70 -22.76 30.70 25.84
CA ASP A 70 -22.81 32.17 25.80
C ASP A 70 -23.77 32.69 24.72
N SER A 71 -25.06 32.73 25.10
CA SER A 71 -26.09 33.50 24.39
C SER A 71 -26.03 34.97 24.82
N ARG A 72 -24.98 35.69 24.41
CA ARG A 72 -24.97 37.14 24.34
C ARG A 72 -24.46 37.58 22.98
N LYS A 73 -25.41 38.01 22.15
CA LYS A 73 -25.12 38.75 20.92
C LYS A 73 -24.45 40.08 21.27
N GLU A 74 -23.13 40.14 21.22
CA GLU A 74 -22.42 41.40 21.01
C GLU A 74 -21.93 41.44 19.55
N LYS A 75 -22.28 42.55 18.89
CA LYS A 75 -21.76 42.95 17.58
C LYS A 75 -20.24 43.07 17.69
N ILE A 76 -19.51 42.07 17.14
CA ILE A 76 -18.05 42.17 17.03
C ILE A 76 -17.74 42.96 15.78
N ASP A 77 -17.11 44.09 16.01
CA ASP A 77 -16.58 45.05 15.05
C ASP A 77 -15.51 44.36 14.14
N LYS A 78 -15.64 44.57 12.83
CA LYS A 78 -14.79 44.00 11.80
C LYS A 78 -13.40 44.65 11.71
N ASN A 79 -12.66 44.81 12.80
CA ASN A 79 -11.30 45.33 12.72
C ASN A 79 -10.43 44.93 13.92
N VAL A 80 -10.15 43.62 14.09
CA VAL A 80 -9.00 43.18 14.91
C VAL A 80 -8.29 42.06 14.18
N LYS A 81 -7.44 42.42 13.23
CA LYS A 81 -6.29 41.60 12.79
C LYS A 81 -5.15 41.89 13.75
N THR A 82 -5.19 41.33 14.93
CA THR A 82 -3.98 41.19 15.78
C THR A 82 -3.71 39.71 15.97
N ALA A 83 -2.58 39.26 15.43
CA ALA A 83 -2.07 37.94 15.67
C ALA A 83 -1.88 37.74 17.16
N VAL A 84 -2.74 36.98 17.79
CA VAL A 84 -2.64 36.61 19.20
C VAL A 84 -1.54 35.60 19.35
N ASN A 85 -0.32 36.07 19.56
CA ASN A 85 0.82 35.27 20.06
C ASN A 85 0.74 35.10 21.59
N GLU A 86 -0.45 35.09 22.16
CA GLU A 86 -0.66 35.01 23.60
C GLU A 86 -0.92 33.56 23.99
N LEU A 87 -0.20 33.12 25.04
CA LEU A 87 -0.39 31.83 25.69
C LEU A 87 -1.57 31.95 26.66
N LEU A 88 -2.69 31.30 26.36
CA LEU A 88 -3.84 31.21 27.22
C LEU A 88 -3.76 29.98 28.11
N ILE A 89 -3.85 30.14 29.43
CA ILE A 89 -3.84 29.05 30.39
C ILE A 89 -5.10 29.12 31.25
N GLU A 90 -5.90 28.06 31.19
CA GLU A 90 -7.13 27.86 31.97
C GLU A 90 -6.93 26.72 32.97
N SER A 91 -7.43 26.82 34.20
CA SER A 91 -7.39 25.72 35.18
C SER A 91 -8.32 26.04 36.37
N LYS A 92 -8.62 25.04 37.20
CA LYS A 92 -9.44 25.21 38.42
C LYS A 92 -8.75 26.10 39.45
N ILE A 93 -7.44 25.94 39.64
CA ILE A 93 -6.65 26.68 40.59
C ILE A 93 -5.41 27.21 39.92
N GLN A 94 -5.19 28.52 40.05
CA GLN A 94 -3.97 29.18 39.56
C GLN A 94 -3.32 29.98 40.69
N SER A 95 -2.01 29.93 40.76
CA SER A 95 -1.20 30.77 41.63
C SER A 95 0.08 31.17 40.94
N GLU A 96 0.61 32.34 41.27
CA GLU A 96 1.85 32.84 40.73
C GLU A 96 2.80 33.19 41.89
N LYS A 97 4.05 32.66 41.79
CA LYS A 97 5.11 32.98 42.72
C LYS A 97 6.45 33.04 41.96
N ASP A 98 7.25 34.06 42.18
CA ASP A 98 8.60 34.23 41.61
C ASP A 98 8.67 34.08 40.08
N ASN A 99 7.71 34.70 39.37
CA ASN A 99 7.54 34.55 37.90
C ASN A 99 7.21 33.13 37.43
N ILE A 100 6.76 32.26 38.31
CA ILE A 100 6.30 30.90 37.99
C ILE A 100 4.80 30.85 38.20
N LEU A 101 4.07 30.53 37.14
CA LEU A 101 2.65 30.20 37.18
C LEU A 101 2.48 28.71 37.50
N TYR A 102 1.70 28.43 38.50
CA TYR A 102 1.24 27.08 38.87
C TYR A 102 -0.24 26.98 38.55
N ALA A 103 -0.60 25.99 37.74
CA ALA A 103 -1.99 25.69 37.39
C ALA A 103 -2.28 24.24 37.77
N ASN A 104 -3.38 24.00 38.46
CA ASN A 104 -3.79 22.67 38.94
C ASN A 104 -5.26 22.42 38.63
N GLY A 105 -5.58 21.20 38.26
CA GLY A 105 -6.92 20.70 37.94
C GLY A 105 -7.41 21.17 36.57
N ASP A 106 -7.66 20.22 35.70
CA ASP A 106 -8.20 20.41 34.34
C ASP A 106 -7.49 21.54 33.57
N VAL A 107 -6.16 21.51 33.60
CA VAL A 107 -5.33 22.53 32.93
C VAL A 107 -5.49 22.45 31.43
N VAL A 108 -5.84 23.57 30.79
CA VAL A 108 -5.89 23.71 29.33
C VAL A 108 -4.98 24.85 28.92
N VAL A 109 -4.03 24.56 28.04
CA VAL A 109 -3.12 25.55 27.46
C VAL A 109 -3.42 25.68 25.99
N LYS A 110 -3.70 26.88 25.51
CA LYS A 110 -3.95 27.19 24.10
C LYS A 110 -2.86 28.14 23.61
N PHE A 111 -2.23 27.78 22.52
CA PHE A 111 -1.22 28.61 21.84
C PHE A 111 -1.30 28.39 20.34
N GLN A 112 -1.76 29.39 19.62
CA GLN A 112 -2.13 29.27 18.20
C GLN A 112 -3.15 28.12 18.02
N ASP A 113 -2.91 27.19 17.08
CA ASP A 113 -3.77 26.02 16.83
C ASP A 113 -3.39 24.79 17.68
N ASN A 114 -2.47 24.96 18.64
CA ASN A 114 -2.02 23.88 19.51
C ASN A 114 -2.74 23.94 20.85
N ILE A 115 -3.18 22.77 21.30
CA ILE A 115 -3.87 22.62 22.60
C ILE A 115 -3.14 21.59 23.41
N LEU A 116 -2.87 21.91 24.68
CA LEU A 116 -2.33 20.97 25.66
C LEU A 116 -3.29 20.92 26.85
N LYS A 117 -3.61 19.70 27.30
CA LYS A 117 -4.34 19.43 28.54
C LYS A 117 -3.44 18.67 29.50
N ALA A 118 -3.57 18.91 30.81
CA ALA A 118 -2.80 18.20 31.84
C ALA A 118 -3.52 18.30 33.20
N ASP A 119 -3.12 17.47 34.17
CA ASP A 119 -3.59 17.61 35.53
C ASP A 119 -2.92 18.81 36.22
N THR A 120 -1.63 19.05 35.95
CA THR A 120 -0.86 20.15 36.51
C THR A 120 0.06 20.78 35.47
N LEU A 121 0.28 22.10 35.60
CA LEU A 121 1.22 22.84 34.78
C LEU A 121 2.04 23.81 35.66
N ARG A 122 3.34 23.83 35.42
CA ARG A 122 4.27 24.84 35.94
C ARG A 122 4.89 25.60 34.77
N TYR A 123 4.61 26.89 34.66
CA TYR A 123 5.14 27.75 33.61
C TYR A 123 6.02 28.85 34.18
N ASN A 124 7.30 28.87 33.80
CA ASN A 124 8.23 29.92 34.18
C ASN A 124 8.25 31.01 33.11
N LYS A 125 7.73 32.19 33.46
CA LYS A 125 7.61 33.34 32.57
C LYS A 125 8.95 33.95 32.16
N LYS A 126 9.96 33.86 33.04
CA LYS A 126 11.29 34.45 32.82
C LYS A 126 12.08 33.70 31.73
N ASN A 127 12.16 32.39 31.86
CA ASN A 127 12.88 31.54 30.89
C ASN A 127 11.98 30.88 29.86
N LYS A 128 10.65 31.18 29.89
CA LYS A 128 9.63 30.64 28.99
C LYS A 128 9.69 29.11 28.90
N SER A 129 9.75 28.43 30.05
CA SER A 129 9.73 26.99 30.11
C SER A 129 8.46 26.48 30.79
N ALA A 130 7.90 25.39 30.27
CA ALA A 130 6.72 24.74 30.78
C ALA A 130 7.04 23.30 31.20
N LYS A 131 6.41 22.85 32.28
CA LYS A 131 6.39 21.45 32.70
C LYS A 131 4.93 21.10 32.99
N ALA A 132 4.39 20.16 32.23
CA ALA A 132 3.04 19.59 32.42
C ALA A 132 3.16 18.15 32.88
N GLU A 133 2.36 17.76 33.87
CA GLU A 133 2.37 16.41 34.46
C GLU A 133 0.94 15.91 34.70
N GLY A 134 0.79 14.59 34.61
CA GLY A 134 -0.47 13.88 34.78
C GLY A 134 -1.39 14.00 33.58
N ASN A 135 -1.72 12.86 32.97
CA ASN A 135 -2.64 12.73 31.84
C ASN A 135 -2.43 13.79 30.74
N VAL A 136 -1.16 14.07 30.42
CA VAL A 136 -0.84 15.12 29.46
C VAL A 136 -1.31 14.70 28.08
N GLN A 137 -2.17 15.50 27.46
CA GLN A 137 -2.65 15.33 26.10
C GLN A 137 -2.33 16.59 25.31
N PHE A 138 -1.78 16.43 24.11
CA PHE A 138 -1.55 17.59 23.26
C PHE A 138 -1.80 17.25 21.79
N LYS A 139 -2.32 18.24 21.09
CA LYS A 139 -2.60 18.18 19.67
C LYS A 139 -1.74 19.21 18.96
N ILE A 140 -1.06 18.77 17.92
CA ILE A 140 -0.30 19.60 17.00
C ILE A 140 -0.85 19.36 15.60
N ASN A 141 -1.62 20.30 15.06
CA ASN A 141 -2.33 20.14 13.79
C ASN A 141 -3.14 18.82 13.74
N ASN A 142 -2.76 17.86 12.89
CA ASN A 142 -3.45 16.58 12.74
C ASN A 142 -2.83 15.44 13.59
N GLN A 143 -1.83 15.76 14.42
CA GLN A 143 -1.15 14.79 15.27
C GLN A 143 -1.68 14.88 16.71
N ILE A 144 -1.97 13.75 17.32
CA ILE A 144 -2.49 13.65 18.70
C ILE A 144 -1.50 12.85 19.54
N PHE A 145 -1.16 13.38 20.71
CA PHE A 145 -0.18 12.77 21.61
C PHE A 145 -0.68 12.73 23.05
N GLN A 146 -0.25 11.71 23.76
CA GLN A 146 -0.41 11.55 25.21
C GLN A 146 0.94 11.28 25.85
N ALA A 147 1.15 11.79 27.05
CA ALA A 147 2.37 11.55 27.82
C ALA A 147 2.07 11.64 29.33
N ASP A 148 2.93 11.04 30.15
CA ASP A 148 2.85 11.23 31.59
C ASP A 148 3.40 12.60 32.00
N MET A 149 4.42 13.06 31.28
CA MET A 149 5.08 14.33 31.51
C MET A 149 5.59 14.94 30.21
N VAL A 150 5.44 16.25 30.10
CA VAL A 150 6.00 17.09 29.04
C VAL A 150 6.76 18.24 29.69
N GLN A 151 8.02 18.39 29.33
CA GLN A 151 8.83 19.54 29.69
C GLN A 151 9.37 20.18 28.43
N TYR A 152 9.20 21.53 28.27
CA TYR A 152 9.63 22.23 27.07
C TYR A 152 10.12 23.64 27.40
N ASP A 153 11.29 24.00 26.86
CA ASP A 153 11.90 25.33 26.90
C ASP A 153 11.70 26.02 25.54
N PHE A 154 10.83 27.00 25.48
CA PHE A 154 10.44 27.70 24.25
C PHE A 154 11.56 28.59 23.67
N ILE A 155 12.48 29.07 24.53
CA ILE A 155 13.62 29.88 24.08
C ILE A 155 14.67 28.99 23.41
N LYS A 156 15.06 27.92 24.09
CA LYS A 156 16.07 26.99 23.59
C LYS A 156 15.51 26.00 22.57
N ARG A 157 14.18 25.91 22.46
CA ARG A 157 13.45 24.91 21.66
C ARG A 157 13.88 23.48 22.01
N LYS A 158 13.98 23.20 23.30
CA LYS A 158 14.34 21.90 23.84
C LYS A 158 13.23 21.36 24.72
N GLY A 159 12.95 20.07 24.55
CA GLY A 159 11.91 19.42 25.32
C GLY A 159 12.17 17.94 25.55
N SER A 160 11.52 17.40 26.55
CA SER A 160 11.52 15.98 26.85
C SER A 160 10.10 15.53 27.19
N PHE A 161 9.72 14.39 26.66
CA PHE A 161 8.43 13.76 26.84
C PHE A 161 8.67 12.38 27.44
N ARG A 162 7.91 12.02 28.47
CA ARG A 162 8.03 10.72 29.12
C ARG A 162 6.77 9.89 28.88
N ASN A 163 6.95 8.59 28.58
CA ASN A 163 5.90 7.64 28.26
C ASN A 163 4.93 8.18 27.20
N ILE A 164 5.50 8.65 26.10
CA ILE A 164 4.73 9.26 25.03
C ILE A 164 4.12 8.18 24.12
N LYS A 165 2.83 8.36 23.82
CA LYS A 165 2.08 7.60 22.80
C LYS A 165 1.34 8.59 21.92
N GLY A 166 1.23 8.32 20.63
CA GLY A 166 0.56 9.25 19.70
C GLY A 166 0.01 8.58 18.46
N LEU A 167 -0.98 9.24 17.86
CA LEU A 167 -1.49 8.93 16.55
C LEU A 167 -0.83 9.87 15.55
N ILE A 168 -0.14 9.30 14.57
CA ILE A 168 0.59 10.01 13.53
C ILE A 168 -0.10 9.78 12.20
N ASN A 169 -0.53 10.85 11.54
CA ASN A 169 -1.01 10.79 10.17
C ASN A 169 0.18 10.93 9.20
N SER A 170 0.40 9.91 8.38
CA SER A 170 1.54 9.86 7.48
C SER A 170 1.48 10.86 6.32
N GLU A 171 0.28 11.31 5.95
CA GLU A 171 0.08 12.26 4.84
C GLU A 171 0.40 13.71 5.27
N SER A 172 0.19 14.05 6.55
CA SER A 172 0.38 15.41 7.06
C SER A 172 1.62 15.60 7.95
N ILE A 173 2.26 14.52 8.41
CA ILE A 173 3.36 14.60 9.39
C ILE A 173 4.49 15.58 9.00
N ILE A 174 4.85 15.65 7.73
CA ILE A 174 5.94 16.52 7.26
C ILE A 174 5.53 17.99 7.36
N SER A 175 4.27 18.32 7.04
CA SER A 175 3.75 19.68 7.16
C SER A 175 3.47 20.06 8.61
N ASP A 176 2.99 19.12 9.41
CA ASP A 176 2.61 19.37 10.80
C ASP A 176 3.80 19.68 11.70
N PHE A 177 4.98 19.12 11.38
CA PHE A 177 6.24 19.35 12.10
C PHE A 177 7.15 20.40 11.47
N ASP A 178 6.72 21.08 10.39
CA ASP A 178 7.47 22.21 9.82
C ASP A 178 7.23 23.51 10.58
N PHE A 179 7.90 23.68 11.70
CA PHE A 179 7.82 24.90 12.52
C PHE A 179 8.44 26.15 11.87
N SER A 180 8.90 26.07 10.63
CA SER A 180 9.56 27.20 9.94
C SER A 180 8.63 28.06 9.11
N SER A 181 7.39 27.65 8.87
CA SER A 181 6.44 28.39 8.02
C SER A 181 5.44 29.20 8.84
N ASN A 182 5.62 30.52 8.84
CA ASN A 182 4.62 31.50 9.34
C ASN A 182 3.38 31.62 8.41
N SER A 183 3.09 30.66 7.55
CA SER A 183 2.15 30.82 6.45
C SER A 183 0.96 29.85 6.48
N ILE A 184 0.46 29.46 7.65
CA ILE A 184 -0.73 28.59 7.73
C ILE A 184 -1.92 29.37 8.30
N TYR A 185 -2.28 30.50 7.70
CA TYR A 185 -3.35 31.32 8.25
C TYR A 185 -4.66 31.36 7.43
N GLU A 186 -4.79 30.68 6.31
CA GLU A 186 -5.98 30.97 5.48
C GLU A 186 -7.00 29.85 5.22
N ASN A 187 -6.77 28.58 5.59
CA ASN A 187 -7.69 27.52 5.13
C ASN A 187 -8.23 26.52 6.17
N LEU A 188 -8.02 26.71 7.47
CA LEU A 188 -8.42 25.71 8.48
C LEU A 188 -9.74 26.00 9.22
N LEU A 189 -10.31 27.18 9.08
CA LEU A 189 -11.56 27.52 9.76
C LEU A 189 -12.84 27.09 9.03
N SER A 190 -12.76 26.62 7.79
CA SER A 190 -13.96 26.31 7.00
C SER A 190 -14.36 24.84 6.94
N ASN A 191 -13.60 23.90 7.50
CA ASN A 191 -13.82 22.46 7.35
C ASN A 191 -13.81 21.62 8.65
N ILE A 192 -14.10 22.23 9.79
CA ILE A 192 -14.50 21.42 10.97
C ILE A 192 -15.99 21.07 10.81
N LYS A 193 -16.29 20.23 9.85
CA LYS A 193 -17.52 19.46 9.87
C LYS A 193 -17.41 18.44 10.97
N SER A 194 -18.38 18.43 11.88
CA SER A 194 -18.57 17.46 12.96
C SER A 194 -18.09 16.07 12.52
N ILE A 195 -17.06 15.56 13.20
CA ILE A 195 -16.63 14.19 13.02
C ILE A 195 -17.74 13.33 13.67
N LYS A 196 -18.71 12.93 12.86
CA LYS A 196 -19.65 11.87 13.23
C LYS A 196 -18.79 10.68 13.65
N LYS A 197 -19.18 9.96 14.72
CA LYS A 197 -18.57 8.71 15.20
C LYS A 197 -18.09 7.87 14.03
N ASN A 198 -16.83 8.05 13.64
CA ASN A 198 -16.30 7.45 12.44
C ASN A 198 -15.91 6.01 12.74
N LYS A 199 -16.56 5.11 12.03
CA LYS A 199 -16.24 3.71 11.97
C LYS A 199 -14.78 3.58 11.52
N VAL A 200 -13.97 2.88 12.27
CA VAL A 200 -12.60 2.56 11.85
C VAL A 200 -12.69 1.56 10.71
N ILE A 201 -12.24 1.96 9.54
CA ILE A 201 -12.20 1.11 8.36
C ILE A 201 -10.73 0.86 8.03
N PHE A 202 -10.33 -0.41 8.06
CA PHE A 202 -9.01 -0.80 7.56
C PHE A 202 -9.03 -0.87 6.04
N THR A 203 -8.01 -0.28 5.41
CA THR A 203 -7.83 -0.30 3.95
C THR A 203 -6.59 -1.13 3.62
N PRO A 204 -6.72 -2.29 2.96
CA PRO A 204 -5.58 -3.08 2.53
C PRO A 204 -4.60 -2.25 1.70
N LYS A 205 -3.31 -2.40 1.96
CA LYS A 205 -2.20 -1.70 1.28
C LYS A 205 -2.08 -0.18 1.54
N LYS A 206 -2.98 0.43 2.32
CA LYS A 206 -2.98 1.88 2.53
C LYS A 206 -2.91 2.20 4.02
N VAL A 207 -1.72 2.50 4.52
CA VAL A 207 -1.52 2.87 5.92
C VAL A 207 -1.35 4.38 6.00
N LYS A 208 -2.38 5.08 6.42
CA LYS A 208 -2.37 6.55 6.62
C LYS A 208 -1.98 6.92 8.05
N ASN A 209 -2.50 6.18 9.02
CA ASN A 209 -2.33 6.46 10.43
C ASN A 209 -1.45 5.41 11.11
N TRP A 210 -0.58 5.88 11.98
CA TRP A 210 0.33 5.05 12.77
C TRP A 210 0.22 5.42 14.25
N ILE A 211 0.18 4.42 15.09
CA ILE A 211 0.35 4.60 16.54
C ILE A 211 1.83 4.50 16.83
N PHE A 212 2.37 5.53 17.45
CA PHE A 212 3.75 5.53 17.89
C PHE A 212 3.82 5.52 19.42
N SER A 213 4.85 4.91 19.99
CA SER A 213 5.13 4.95 21.42
C SER A 213 6.63 4.96 21.69
N ALA A 214 7.01 5.70 22.75
CA ALA A 214 8.37 5.73 23.27
C ALA A 214 8.36 6.00 24.76
N GLU A 215 9.28 5.38 25.51
CA GLU A 215 9.46 5.66 26.95
C GLU A 215 9.94 7.09 27.18
N GLN A 216 10.87 7.54 26.34
CA GLN A 216 11.36 8.91 26.34
C GLN A 216 11.58 9.42 24.91
N LEU A 217 11.12 10.63 24.65
CA LEU A 217 11.35 11.35 23.40
C LEU A 217 11.91 12.73 23.74
N ASP A 218 13.08 13.04 23.22
CA ASP A 218 13.76 14.32 23.41
C ASP A 218 13.70 15.12 22.11
N VAL A 219 13.46 16.41 22.25
CA VAL A 219 13.46 17.39 21.15
C VAL A 219 14.53 18.42 21.42
N ASP A 220 15.45 18.61 20.47
CA ASP A 220 16.47 19.65 20.50
C ASP A 220 16.41 20.47 19.22
N GLN A 221 15.95 21.70 19.31
CA GLN A 221 15.59 22.58 18.19
C GLN A 221 14.47 21.95 17.34
N ASN A 222 14.78 21.28 16.24
CA ASN A 222 13.80 20.56 15.42
C ASN A 222 14.17 19.07 15.29
N ILE A 223 15.19 18.60 16.03
CA ILE A 223 15.62 17.21 15.97
C ILE A 223 14.92 16.42 17.07
N TRP A 224 14.24 15.36 16.70
CA TRP A 224 13.59 14.45 17.63
C TRP A 224 14.45 13.23 17.81
N SER A 225 14.67 12.81 19.05
CA SER A 225 15.53 11.67 19.36
C SER A 225 14.95 10.80 20.46
N SER A 226 15.10 9.50 20.31
CA SER A 226 14.71 8.50 21.31
C SER A 226 15.61 7.28 21.21
N LYS A 227 15.84 6.61 22.35
CA LYS A 227 16.57 5.34 22.38
C LYS A 227 15.82 4.24 21.67
N GLN A 228 14.50 4.20 21.87
CA GLN A 228 13.64 3.19 21.27
C GLN A 228 12.26 3.77 20.98
N VAL A 229 11.76 3.51 19.76
CA VAL A 229 10.43 3.92 19.31
C VAL A 229 9.75 2.72 18.67
N PHE A 230 8.48 2.53 18.99
CA PHE A 230 7.63 1.56 18.33
C PHE A 230 6.60 2.28 17.47
N LEU A 231 6.37 1.76 16.26
CA LEU A 231 5.30 2.16 15.38
C LEU A 231 4.43 0.94 15.04
N THR A 232 3.12 1.09 15.11
CA THR A 232 2.18 0.07 14.66
C THR A 232 1.06 0.70 13.84
N ASN A 233 0.57 -0.06 12.86
CA ASN A 233 -0.63 0.27 12.09
C ASN A 233 -1.89 -0.39 12.70
N ASP A 234 -1.76 -1.11 13.81
CA ASP A 234 -2.87 -1.79 14.47
C ASP A 234 -3.44 -0.91 15.60
N LEU A 235 -4.73 -0.59 15.50
CA LEU A 235 -5.42 0.24 16.50
C LEU A 235 -5.78 -0.51 17.77
N LEU A 236 -5.84 -1.84 17.72
CA LEU A 236 -6.19 -2.63 18.89
C LEU A 236 -4.96 -2.83 19.80
N ASP A 237 -5.20 -2.96 21.08
CA ASP A 237 -4.13 -3.15 22.08
C ASP A 237 -3.31 -4.41 21.85
N THR A 238 -3.90 -5.44 21.24
CA THR A 238 -3.22 -6.65 20.78
C THR A 238 -2.54 -6.41 19.42
N ASN A 239 -1.47 -5.63 19.45
CA ASN A 239 -0.76 -5.28 18.21
C ASN A 239 -0.19 -6.52 17.50
N GLN A 240 -0.59 -6.73 16.25
CA GLN A 240 -0.12 -7.88 15.46
C GLN A 240 1.24 -7.64 14.81
N ILE A 241 1.60 -6.38 14.56
CA ILE A 241 2.89 -6.01 14.02
C ILE A 241 3.37 -4.68 14.60
N LYS A 242 4.66 -4.59 14.93
CA LYS A 242 5.33 -3.38 15.38
C LYS A 242 6.62 -3.18 14.62
N LEU A 243 6.91 -1.94 14.27
CA LEU A 243 8.22 -1.49 13.81
C LEU A 243 8.96 -0.94 15.02
N GLN A 244 10.11 -1.50 15.33
CA GLN A 244 10.99 -1.04 16.41
C GLN A 244 12.18 -0.29 15.82
N PHE A 245 12.32 0.96 16.19
CA PHE A 245 13.46 1.80 15.86
C PHE A 245 14.39 1.92 17.06
N ASN A 246 15.68 1.66 16.84
CA ASN A 246 16.69 1.78 17.88
C ASN A 246 17.59 2.99 17.60
N GLU A 247 17.81 3.82 18.63
CA GLU A 247 18.56 5.07 18.56
C GLU A 247 18.08 5.98 17.42
N LEU A 248 16.77 6.22 17.39
CA LEU A 248 16.11 7.01 16.36
C LEU A 248 16.44 8.49 16.54
N LYS A 249 16.84 9.15 15.44
CA LYS A 249 16.86 10.61 15.31
C LYS A 249 16.12 11.00 14.04
N VAL A 250 15.17 11.92 14.17
CA VAL A 250 14.36 12.45 13.06
C VAL A 250 14.74 13.90 12.81
N TYR A 251 15.06 14.20 11.56
CA TYR A 251 15.44 15.53 11.08
C TYR A 251 14.35 16.03 10.13
N PRO A 252 13.41 16.87 10.60
CA PRO A 252 12.40 17.46 9.73
C PRO A 252 13.02 18.51 8.79
N HIS A 253 12.59 18.48 7.53
CA HIS A 253 12.85 19.50 6.51
C HIS A 253 11.54 19.80 5.79
N LYS A 254 11.45 20.98 5.15
CA LYS A 254 10.22 21.43 4.45
C LYS A 254 9.57 20.38 3.54
N GLU A 255 10.39 19.59 2.82
CA GLU A 255 9.91 18.64 1.81
C GLU A 255 10.26 17.18 2.13
N LYS A 256 10.93 16.92 3.28
CA LYS A 256 11.37 15.57 3.63
C LYS A 256 11.60 15.38 5.12
N LEU A 257 11.45 14.12 5.57
CA LEU A 257 11.90 13.67 6.89
C LEU A 257 13.08 12.72 6.70
N ARG A 258 14.19 12.99 7.38
CA ARG A 258 15.33 12.08 7.43
C ARG A 258 15.35 11.36 8.77
N PHE A 259 15.30 10.04 8.72
CA PHE A 259 15.43 9.16 9.87
C PHE A 259 16.84 8.61 9.91
N LYS A 260 17.52 8.77 11.04
CA LYS A 260 18.76 8.07 11.35
C LYS A 260 18.48 7.09 12.46
N SER A 261 18.83 5.84 12.28
CA SER A 261 18.66 4.79 13.28
C SER A 261 19.72 3.71 13.11
N LYS A 262 19.89 2.88 14.13
CA LYS A 262 20.71 1.67 14.04
C LYS A 262 19.93 0.53 13.37
N VAL A 263 19.98 -0.67 13.91
CA VAL A 263 19.21 -1.82 13.44
C VAL A 263 17.75 -1.63 13.84
N ASN A 264 16.87 -1.73 12.86
CA ASN A 264 15.43 -1.63 13.06
C ASN A 264 14.78 -3.00 12.84
N ASN A 265 13.80 -3.32 13.66
CA ASN A 265 13.19 -4.64 13.68
C ASN A 265 11.71 -4.56 13.32
N LEU A 266 11.21 -5.61 12.66
CA LEU A 266 9.80 -5.96 12.62
C LEU A 266 9.52 -6.96 13.73
N ILE A 267 8.53 -6.68 14.55
CA ILE A 267 8.09 -7.56 15.63
C ILE A 267 6.68 -8.03 15.29
N PHE A 268 6.51 -9.34 15.14
CA PHE A 268 5.22 -9.98 14.85
C PHE A 268 4.65 -10.59 16.11
N GLN A 269 3.44 -10.16 16.50
CA GLN A 269 2.68 -10.66 17.66
C GLN A 269 3.49 -10.69 18.98
N ASP A 270 4.45 -9.78 19.14
CA ASP A 270 5.40 -9.74 20.26
C ASP A 270 6.21 -11.05 20.48
N ARG A 271 6.28 -11.92 19.47
CA ARG A 271 6.96 -13.23 19.54
C ARG A 271 8.17 -13.34 18.62
N ILE A 272 8.04 -12.89 17.37
CA ILE A 272 9.08 -13.04 16.36
C ILE A 272 9.64 -11.67 16.03
N THR A 273 10.95 -11.50 16.21
CA THR A 273 11.68 -10.27 15.86
C THR A 273 12.59 -10.53 14.68
N ILE A 274 12.40 -9.76 13.59
CA ILE A 274 13.18 -9.87 12.36
C ILE A 274 13.87 -8.54 12.10
N PRO A 275 15.21 -8.49 11.93
CA PRO A 275 15.89 -7.29 11.46
C PRO A 275 15.32 -6.86 10.11
N PHE A 276 14.90 -5.59 10.04
CA PHE A 276 14.17 -5.11 8.87
C PHE A 276 15.02 -4.17 8.00
N TRP A 277 15.69 -3.21 8.64
CA TRP A 277 16.64 -2.37 7.92
C TRP A 277 17.70 -1.78 8.86
N VAL A 278 18.82 -1.37 8.29
CA VAL A 278 19.92 -0.72 8.99
C VAL A 278 20.20 0.63 8.34
N GLY A 279 20.48 1.65 9.15
CA GLY A 279 20.95 2.95 8.71
C GLY A 279 19.87 3.97 8.41
N ASP A 280 20.26 5.00 7.66
CA ASP A 280 19.46 6.19 7.39
C ASP A 280 18.37 5.95 6.36
N ARG A 281 17.23 6.65 6.52
CA ARG A 281 16.15 6.67 5.54
C ARG A 281 15.61 8.07 5.38
N THR A 282 15.26 8.44 4.14
CA THR A 282 14.61 9.71 3.83
C THR A 282 13.24 9.46 3.24
N ILE A 283 12.24 10.17 3.75
CA ILE A 283 10.85 10.14 3.27
C ILE A 283 10.54 11.52 2.70
N PHE A 284 10.00 11.58 1.50
CA PHE A 284 9.63 12.81 0.82
C PHE A 284 8.13 13.08 0.93
N LYS A 285 7.74 14.35 1.08
CA LYS A 285 6.36 14.81 1.27
C LYS A 285 5.40 14.37 0.15
N LYS A 286 5.91 14.33 -1.10
CA LYS A 286 5.11 13.99 -2.28
C LYS A 286 5.19 12.51 -2.67
N ALA A 287 5.85 11.66 -1.88
CA ALA A 287 5.84 10.23 -2.12
C ALA A 287 4.43 9.66 -1.91
N GLU A 288 3.94 8.84 -2.83
CA GLU A 288 2.60 8.22 -2.74
C GLU A 288 2.35 7.47 -1.43
N ASN A 289 3.41 6.99 -0.81
CA ASN A 289 3.37 6.39 0.52
C ASN A 289 4.66 6.72 1.28
N PRO A 290 4.71 7.84 2.01
CA PRO A 290 5.91 8.27 2.72
C PRO A 290 6.41 7.25 3.75
N PHE A 291 5.54 6.42 4.30
CA PHE A 291 5.87 5.32 5.21
C PHE A 291 5.74 3.95 4.56
N ALA A 292 5.88 3.82 3.24
CA ALA A 292 6.03 2.52 2.61
C ALA A 292 7.29 1.85 3.16
N PHE A 293 7.20 1.34 4.37
CA PHE A 293 8.13 0.36 4.97
C PHE A 293 7.98 -1.00 4.27
N GLN A 294 7.50 -0.97 3.01
CA GLN A 294 7.51 -2.16 2.19
C GLN A 294 8.93 -2.67 2.20
N ASN A 295 9.06 -3.93 2.52
CA ASN A 295 10.29 -4.68 2.45
C ASN A 295 11.14 -4.14 1.32
N GLY A 296 12.28 -3.54 1.63
CA GLY A 296 13.22 -3.17 0.60
C GLY A 296 13.75 -4.41 -0.13
N TRP A 297 13.28 -5.60 0.19
CA TRP A 297 13.60 -6.86 -0.44
C TRP A 297 12.46 -7.33 -1.35
N ASN A 298 12.81 -7.77 -2.55
CA ASN A 298 11.92 -8.37 -3.52
C ASN A 298 12.45 -9.77 -3.84
N ILE A 299 11.67 -10.80 -3.52
CA ILE A 299 11.99 -12.18 -3.86
C ILE A 299 10.96 -12.62 -4.88
N GLY A 300 11.42 -12.93 -6.07
CA GLY A 300 10.57 -13.28 -7.18
C GLY A 300 11.08 -14.46 -7.98
N TYR A 301 10.20 -14.93 -8.87
CA TYR A 301 10.48 -15.95 -9.85
C TYR A 301 10.02 -15.44 -11.23
N ASP A 302 10.92 -15.40 -12.20
CA ASP A 302 10.62 -15.06 -13.61
C ASP A 302 11.51 -15.93 -14.49
N LYS A 303 10.94 -17.02 -14.98
CA LYS A 303 11.68 -17.98 -15.80
C LYS A 303 12.04 -17.39 -17.15
N LEU A 304 11.21 -16.54 -17.71
CA LEU A 304 11.33 -16.08 -19.08
C LEU A 304 12.35 -14.94 -19.24
N ASN A 305 12.50 -14.08 -18.24
CA ASN A 305 13.44 -12.96 -18.30
C ASN A 305 14.67 -13.14 -17.41
N LYS A 306 14.53 -13.87 -16.30
CA LYS A 306 15.56 -13.99 -15.25
C LYS A 306 16.01 -15.43 -15.01
N ASP A 307 15.56 -16.38 -15.84
CA ASP A 307 15.81 -17.83 -15.76
C ASP A 307 15.38 -18.47 -14.44
N GLY A 308 14.54 -17.79 -13.66
CA GLY A 308 13.95 -18.32 -12.43
C GLY A 308 14.04 -17.39 -11.23
N PHE A 309 14.48 -17.91 -10.09
CA PHE A 309 14.51 -17.19 -8.82
C PHE A 309 15.54 -16.05 -8.81
N PHE A 310 15.09 -14.91 -8.29
CA PHE A 310 15.92 -13.73 -8.05
C PHE A 310 15.59 -13.07 -6.71
N ILE A 311 16.54 -12.31 -6.20
CA ILE A 311 16.37 -11.44 -5.04
C ILE A 311 16.78 -10.02 -5.41
N GLY A 312 15.91 -9.06 -5.15
CA GLY A 312 16.13 -7.64 -5.35
C GLY A 312 16.19 -6.87 -4.05
N ARG A 313 16.86 -5.73 -4.09
CA ARG A 313 16.89 -4.78 -2.97
C ARG A 313 16.52 -3.38 -3.44
N LYS A 314 15.31 -2.91 -3.10
CA LYS A 314 14.95 -1.50 -3.30
C LYS A 314 15.88 -0.60 -2.51
N LEU A 315 16.57 0.27 -3.21
CA LEU A 315 17.38 1.32 -2.61
C LEU A 315 16.50 2.51 -2.21
N ASN A 316 17.05 3.41 -1.41
CA ASN A 316 16.37 4.67 -1.12
C ASN A 316 16.18 5.46 -2.42
N ALA A 317 14.98 6.04 -2.59
CA ALA A 317 14.70 6.87 -3.74
C ALA A 317 15.70 8.02 -3.85
N VAL A 318 16.26 8.20 -5.04
CA VAL A 318 17.14 9.32 -5.37
C VAL A 318 16.28 10.46 -5.87
N ASN A 319 16.33 11.60 -5.19
CA ASN A 319 15.66 12.80 -5.64
C ASN A 319 16.48 13.45 -6.76
N ILE A 320 15.94 13.48 -7.99
CA ILE A 320 16.57 14.13 -9.14
C ILE A 320 16.31 15.64 -9.10
N ASN A 321 15.08 16.02 -8.78
CA ASN A 321 14.69 17.39 -8.48
C ASN A 321 13.50 17.36 -7.49
N ASN A 322 12.96 18.51 -7.11
CA ASN A 322 11.92 18.60 -6.08
C ASN A 322 10.67 17.74 -6.35
N ASP A 323 10.44 17.35 -7.57
CA ASP A 323 9.21 16.67 -8.01
C ASP A 323 9.45 15.32 -8.71
N LEU A 324 10.73 14.90 -8.92
CA LEU A 324 11.08 13.65 -9.60
C LEU A 324 11.96 12.76 -8.71
N TYR A 325 11.58 11.49 -8.60
CA TYR A 325 12.23 10.48 -7.78
C TYR A 325 12.62 9.28 -8.63
N LEU A 326 13.88 8.86 -8.51
CA LEU A 326 14.39 7.64 -9.12
C LEU A 326 14.46 6.53 -8.07
N ASN A 327 13.65 5.51 -8.25
CA ASN A 327 13.69 4.27 -7.49
C ASN A 327 14.58 3.27 -8.22
N ILE A 328 15.50 2.64 -7.53
CA ILE A 328 16.45 1.67 -8.09
C ILE A 328 16.39 0.39 -7.27
N GLU A 329 16.28 -0.74 -7.94
CA GLU A 329 16.28 -2.08 -7.36
C GLU A 329 17.29 -2.96 -8.09
N PRO A 330 18.56 -3.03 -7.65
CA PRO A 330 19.47 -4.06 -8.12
C PRO A 330 18.96 -5.44 -7.70
N GLN A 331 19.12 -6.42 -8.60
CA GLN A 331 18.62 -7.76 -8.43
C GLN A 331 19.76 -8.76 -8.69
N PHE A 332 19.86 -9.78 -7.83
CA PHE A 332 20.76 -10.91 -8.01
C PHE A 332 19.96 -12.12 -8.53
N LEU A 333 20.40 -12.68 -9.66
CA LEU A 333 19.69 -13.73 -10.38
C LEU A 333 20.17 -15.10 -9.90
N ILE A 334 19.61 -15.56 -8.79
CA ILE A 334 20.07 -16.77 -8.06
C ILE A 334 20.09 -17.99 -8.96
N GLN A 335 18.97 -18.29 -9.61
CA GLN A 335 18.85 -19.52 -10.39
C GLN A 335 19.69 -19.49 -11.66
N ARG A 336 19.78 -18.34 -12.33
CA ARG A 336 20.67 -18.13 -13.48
C ARG A 336 22.13 -18.39 -13.09
N THR A 337 22.57 -17.80 -11.96
CA THR A 337 23.93 -17.96 -11.45
C THR A 337 24.25 -19.41 -11.12
N LEU A 338 23.32 -20.12 -10.48
CA LEU A 338 23.51 -21.53 -10.12
C LEU A 338 23.53 -22.47 -11.35
N ASN A 339 22.76 -22.14 -12.39
CA ASN A 339 22.69 -22.95 -13.62
C ASN A 339 23.88 -22.71 -14.55
N GLY A 340 24.57 -21.58 -14.44
CA GLY A 340 25.70 -21.20 -15.31
C GLY A 340 25.31 -20.87 -16.75
N LYS A 341 24.02 -20.86 -17.08
CA LYS A 341 23.49 -20.68 -18.42
C LYS A 341 22.23 -19.82 -18.44
N THR A 342 21.95 -19.17 -19.58
CA THR A 342 20.75 -18.33 -19.78
C THR A 342 20.13 -18.52 -21.15
N LYS A 343 18.80 -18.41 -21.24
CA LYS A 343 18.00 -18.33 -22.46
C LYS A 343 17.17 -17.03 -22.52
N SER A 344 17.38 -16.12 -21.58
CA SER A 344 16.51 -14.97 -21.40
C SER A 344 16.64 -13.89 -22.49
N PHE A 345 17.66 -13.94 -23.32
CA PHE A 345 17.84 -13.01 -24.45
C PHE A 345 18.22 -13.71 -25.73
N VAL A 346 17.94 -13.02 -26.84
CA VAL A 346 18.43 -13.43 -28.14
C VAL A 346 19.95 -13.21 -28.26
N GLN A 347 20.57 -13.93 -29.20
CA GLN A 347 22.00 -13.77 -29.45
C GLN A 347 22.38 -12.37 -29.94
N ARG A 348 23.66 -12.00 -29.76
CA ARG A 348 24.23 -10.78 -30.32
C ARG A 348 23.97 -10.74 -31.83
N ASN A 349 23.60 -9.53 -32.33
CA ASN A 349 23.31 -9.26 -33.74
C ASN A 349 22.14 -10.07 -34.36
N SER A 350 21.37 -10.82 -33.54
CA SER A 350 20.14 -11.45 -34.02
C SER A 350 18.95 -10.50 -33.87
N SER A 351 17.91 -10.74 -34.66
CA SER A 351 16.63 -10.03 -34.47
C SER A 351 15.97 -10.49 -33.17
N LEU A 352 15.04 -9.69 -32.66
CA LEU A 352 14.26 -10.06 -31.45
C LEU A 352 13.38 -11.30 -31.68
N ASN A 353 13.05 -11.58 -32.93
CA ASN A 353 12.26 -12.75 -33.32
C ASN A 353 13.09 -14.03 -33.43
N SER A 354 14.42 -13.91 -33.35
CA SER A 354 15.29 -15.08 -33.40
C SER A 354 15.03 -16.00 -32.22
N PRO A 355 15.10 -17.33 -32.41
CA PRO A 355 14.96 -18.29 -31.32
C PRO A 355 15.94 -17.96 -30.19
N LYS A 356 15.45 -18.04 -28.96
CA LYS A 356 16.30 -17.90 -27.77
C LYS A 356 17.22 -19.11 -27.69
N VAL A 357 18.54 -18.87 -27.75
CA VAL A 357 19.54 -19.91 -27.67
C VAL A 357 20.20 -19.90 -26.30
N GLU A 358 20.42 -21.08 -25.75
CA GLU A 358 21.13 -21.23 -24.48
C GLU A 358 22.61 -20.84 -24.66
N ARG A 359 23.11 -20.01 -23.76
CA ARG A 359 24.52 -19.62 -23.71
C ARG A 359 25.05 -19.65 -22.28
N ASN A 360 26.36 -19.76 -22.13
CA ASN A 360 27.02 -19.61 -20.84
C ASN A 360 26.91 -18.17 -20.38
N ILE A 361 26.82 -17.99 -19.07
CA ILE A 361 26.77 -16.68 -18.44
C ILE A 361 28.16 -16.18 -18.07
N SER A 362 28.28 -14.86 -17.98
CA SER A 362 29.43 -14.15 -17.42
C SER A 362 29.00 -13.39 -16.15
N LEU A 363 29.93 -12.77 -15.43
CA LEU A 363 29.62 -12.00 -14.20
C LEU A 363 28.52 -10.94 -14.38
N VAL A 364 28.49 -10.29 -15.55
CA VAL A 364 27.49 -9.25 -15.86
C VAL A 364 26.07 -9.79 -16.02
N ASP A 365 25.92 -11.09 -16.19
CA ASP A 365 24.62 -11.77 -16.28
C ASP A 365 24.06 -12.19 -14.92
N TYR A 366 24.87 -12.12 -13.83
CA TYR A 366 24.41 -12.46 -12.48
C TYR A 366 23.44 -11.44 -11.92
N PHE A 367 23.46 -10.23 -12.48
CA PHE A 367 22.70 -9.12 -11.97
C PHE A 367 21.71 -8.60 -12.99
N ALA A 368 20.60 -8.10 -12.48
CA ALA A 368 19.58 -7.34 -13.19
C ALA A 368 19.29 -6.03 -12.45
N LEU A 369 18.60 -5.13 -13.09
CA LEU A 369 18.20 -3.84 -12.53
C LEU A 369 16.76 -3.55 -12.87
N SER A 370 15.95 -3.24 -11.87
CA SER A 370 14.67 -2.57 -12.06
C SER A 370 14.82 -1.12 -11.62
N ALA A 371 14.35 -0.19 -12.44
CA ALA A 371 14.35 1.23 -12.12
C ALA A 371 12.99 1.83 -12.45
N ALA A 372 12.55 2.78 -11.61
CA ALA A 372 11.34 3.56 -11.86
C ALA A 372 11.62 5.04 -11.59
N LEU A 373 11.37 5.88 -12.59
CA LEU A 373 11.37 7.32 -12.48
C LEU A 373 9.92 7.78 -12.37
N GLU A 374 9.58 8.40 -11.23
CA GLU A 374 8.21 8.80 -10.91
C GLU A 374 8.19 10.23 -10.38
N GLY A 375 7.07 10.93 -10.62
CA GLY A 375 6.87 12.27 -10.08
C GLY A 375 6.15 13.20 -11.03
N LYS A 376 6.39 14.52 -10.91
CA LYS A 376 5.72 15.53 -11.71
C LYS A 376 6.68 16.32 -12.59
N ILE A 377 6.28 16.52 -13.82
CA ILE A 377 6.89 17.48 -14.74
C ILE A 377 5.82 18.53 -15.05
N GLN A 378 5.99 19.72 -14.46
CA GLN A 378 4.94 20.76 -14.45
C GLN A 378 3.64 20.19 -13.83
N ASN A 379 2.55 20.07 -14.62
CA ASN A 379 1.24 19.56 -14.20
C ASN A 379 0.94 18.14 -14.71
N TRP A 380 1.95 17.42 -15.21
CA TRP A 380 1.83 16.06 -15.67
C TRP A 380 2.52 15.09 -14.73
N ASP A 381 1.88 13.98 -14.43
CA ASP A 381 2.48 12.88 -13.69
C ASP A 381 3.30 12.02 -14.64
N LEU A 382 4.61 11.93 -14.39
CA LEU A 382 5.53 11.05 -15.10
C LEU A 382 5.65 9.73 -14.35
N LYS A 383 5.53 8.63 -15.09
CA LYS A 383 5.90 7.29 -14.66
C LYS A 383 6.70 6.60 -15.74
N MET A 384 7.95 6.27 -15.46
CA MET A 384 8.80 5.50 -16.37
C MET A 384 9.36 4.30 -15.62
N THR A 385 9.17 3.13 -16.15
CA THR A 385 9.71 1.88 -15.61
C THR A 385 10.72 1.29 -16.60
N GLN A 386 11.80 0.77 -16.08
CA GLN A 386 12.85 0.14 -16.85
C GLN A 386 13.32 -1.15 -16.16
N GLU A 387 13.36 -2.23 -16.93
CA GLU A 387 13.92 -3.50 -16.53
C GLU A 387 15.15 -3.78 -17.41
N LEU A 388 16.27 -4.07 -16.75
CA LEU A 388 17.51 -4.49 -17.38
C LEU A 388 17.88 -5.89 -16.87
N ASN A 389 17.84 -6.88 -17.74
CA ASN A 389 18.00 -8.29 -17.35
C ASN A 389 19.44 -8.82 -17.46
N SER A 390 20.40 -7.99 -17.89
CA SER A 390 21.84 -8.21 -17.92
C SER A 390 22.59 -6.91 -18.09
N PHE A 391 23.77 -6.79 -17.52
CA PHE A 391 24.69 -5.66 -17.71
C PHE A 391 25.67 -5.90 -18.86
N ASP A 392 25.44 -6.89 -19.70
CA ASP A 392 26.22 -7.11 -20.90
C ASP A 392 25.91 -6.01 -21.94
N LEU A 393 26.83 -5.07 -22.11
CA LEU A 393 26.64 -3.92 -23.00
C LEU A 393 26.43 -4.33 -24.47
N GLU A 394 26.99 -5.46 -24.92
CA GLU A 394 26.78 -5.97 -26.27
C GLU A 394 25.34 -6.46 -26.50
N LYS A 395 24.64 -6.82 -25.41
CA LYS A 395 23.26 -7.31 -25.43
C LYS A 395 22.27 -6.30 -24.83
N PHE A 396 22.75 -5.09 -24.53
CA PHE A 396 21.94 -4.06 -23.84
C PHE A 396 20.58 -3.84 -24.52
N ALA A 397 20.58 -3.62 -25.83
CA ALA A 397 19.34 -3.39 -26.58
C ALA A 397 18.33 -4.54 -26.47
N ASN A 398 18.80 -5.79 -26.27
CA ASN A 398 17.96 -6.98 -26.14
C ASN A 398 17.56 -7.28 -24.70
N SER A 399 18.27 -6.72 -23.72
CA SER A 399 18.03 -6.97 -22.28
C SER A 399 17.22 -5.87 -21.59
N VAL A 400 17.02 -4.73 -22.25
CA VAL A 400 16.25 -3.59 -21.73
C VAL A 400 14.78 -3.71 -22.11
N ARG A 401 13.90 -3.44 -21.17
CA ARG A 401 12.46 -3.23 -21.36
C ARG A 401 12.07 -1.91 -20.71
N THR A 402 11.32 -1.09 -21.40
CA THR A 402 10.96 0.25 -20.89
C THR A 402 9.52 0.58 -21.23
N ARG A 403 8.83 1.17 -20.27
CA ARG A 403 7.53 1.83 -20.46
C ARG A 403 7.56 3.19 -19.81
N ALA A 404 7.16 4.21 -20.53
CA ALA A 404 7.05 5.58 -20.05
C ALA A 404 5.65 6.11 -20.29
N GLU A 405 5.11 6.82 -19.31
CA GLU A 405 3.79 7.44 -19.37
C GLU A 405 3.86 8.84 -18.76
N LEU A 406 3.25 9.80 -19.47
CA LEU A 406 2.92 11.13 -18.97
C LEU A 406 1.41 11.21 -18.89
N SER A 407 0.86 11.43 -17.69
CA SER A 407 -0.57 11.48 -17.48
C SER A 407 -1.01 12.76 -16.77
N LYS A 408 -2.24 13.16 -17.04
CA LYS A 408 -2.87 14.32 -16.40
C LYS A 408 -4.37 14.11 -16.30
N GLU A 409 -4.91 14.37 -15.12
CA GLU A 409 -6.36 14.40 -14.93
C GLU A 409 -6.95 15.64 -15.59
N ILE A 410 -8.02 15.44 -16.36
CA ILE A 410 -8.81 16.48 -16.99
C ILE A 410 -10.29 16.25 -16.74
N ASN A 411 -11.03 17.30 -16.51
CA ASN A 411 -12.48 17.24 -16.33
C ASN A 411 -13.18 17.58 -17.67
N LEU A 412 -13.90 16.60 -18.20
CA LEU A 412 -14.72 16.73 -19.38
C LEU A 412 -16.15 16.27 -19.05
N PHE A 413 -17.15 17.06 -19.42
CA PHE A 413 -18.57 16.71 -19.21
C PHE A 413 -18.90 16.31 -17.76
N ASN A 414 -18.36 17.05 -16.77
CA ASN A 414 -18.50 16.78 -15.34
C ASN A 414 -17.98 15.40 -14.91
N THR A 415 -17.05 14.85 -15.65
CA THR A 415 -16.42 13.55 -15.40
C THR A 415 -14.91 13.68 -15.50
N THR A 416 -14.17 13.06 -14.59
CA THR A 416 -12.72 13.05 -14.62
C THR A 416 -12.21 11.98 -15.58
N PHE A 417 -11.37 12.38 -16.50
CA PHE A 417 -10.61 11.52 -17.40
C PHE A 417 -9.11 11.63 -17.10
N VAL A 418 -8.39 10.56 -17.34
CA VAL A 418 -6.93 10.54 -17.34
C VAL A 418 -6.44 10.63 -18.77
N ASN A 419 -5.88 11.76 -19.13
CA ASN A 419 -5.21 11.98 -20.41
C ASN A 419 -3.78 11.48 -20.31
N ARG A 420 -3.37 10.55 -21.19
CA ARG A 420 -2.09 9.84 -21.12
C ARG A 420 -1.38 9.85 -22.46
N ILE A 421 -0.08 10.17 -22.44
CA ILE A 421 0.86 9.94 -23.52
C ILE A 421 1.77 8.81 -23.09
N PHE A 422 2.00 7.82 -23.92
CA PHE A 422 2.81 6.66 -23.57
C PHE A 422 3.85 6.33 -24.63
N GLY A 423 4.92 5.68 -24.18
CA GLY A 423 5.92 5.03 -25.01
C GLY A 423 6.34 3.70 -24.38
N ALA A 424 6.58 2.71 -25.20
CA ALA A 424 7.03 1.38 -24.76
C ALA A 424 8.14 0.86 -25.68
N TYR A 425 9.08 0.11 -25.11
CA TYR A 425 10.12 -0.60 -25.81
C TYR A 425 10.26 -2.01 -25.24
N ARG A 426 10.10 -3.02 -26.11
CA ARG A 426 10.16 -4.45 -25.78
C ARG A 426 9.21 -4.86 -24.66
N GLU A 427 8.01 -4.36 -24.68
CA GLU A 427 6.96 -4.75 -23.72
C GLU A 427 6.46 -6.15 -24.05
N ARG A 428 6.35 -6.98 -23.01
CA ARG A 428 5.87 -8.33 -23.13
C ARG A 428 4.43 -8.42 -22.63
N ILE A 429 3.57 -9.07 -23.39
CA ILE A 429 2.15 -9.21 -23.10
C ILE A 429 1.75 -10.68 -23.22
N TRP A 430 1.03 -11.19 -22.26
CA TRP A 430 0.32 -12.48 -22.34
C TRP A 430 -1.08 -12.25 -22.91
N ASN A 431 -1.42 -12.96 -24.00
CA ASN A 431 -2.71 -12.84 -24.67
C ASN A 431 -3.44 -14.18 -24.79
N GLY A 432 -4.03 -14.65 -23.70
CA GLY A 432 -4.90 -15.83 -23.68
C GLY A 432 -4.25 -17.06 -24.34
N SER A 433 -5.01 -17.75 -25.21
CA SER A 433 -4.55 -18.93 -25.96
C SER A 433 -3.44 -18.62 -26.96
N ILE A 434 -3.29 -17.39 -27.41
CA ILE A 434 -2.17 -16.98 -28.28
C ILE A 434 -0.82 -17.02 -27.56
N GLY A 435 -0.88 -16.92 -26.22
CA GLY A 435 0.29 -16.97 -25.37
C GLY A 435 1.10 -15.68 -25.32
N GLU A 436 2.42 -15.79 -25.14
CA GLU A 436 3.33 -14.65 -25.03
C GLU A 436 3.45 -13.90 -26.37
N SER A 437 3.37 -12.58 -26.32
CA SER A 437 3.58 -11.68 -27.44
C SER A 437 4.47 -10.51 -27.05
N GLU A 438 5.23 -9.97 -27.97
CA GLU A 438 6.13 -8.86 -27.75
C GLU A 438 5.76 -7.63 -28.60
N ILE A 439 5.64 -6.48 -27.93
CA ILE A 439 5.62 -5.17 -28.57
C ILE A 439 7.07 -4.68 -28.62
N TYR A 440 7.64 -4.58 -29.83
CA TYR A 440 9.01 -4.11 -30.02
C TYR A 440 9.15 -2.64 -29.63
N ASN A 441 8.27 -1.79 -30.20
CA ASN A 441 8.10 -0.41 -29.75
C ASN A 441 6.66 0.04 -29.95
N ALA A 442 6.23 0.96 -29.11
CA ALA A 442 4.96 1.65 -29.28
C ALA A 442 5.05 3.05 -28.72
N TYR A 443 4.28 3.96 -29.31
CA TYR A 443 4.04 5.28 -28.76
C TYR A 443 2.64 5.76 -29.17
N GLY A 444 2.03 6.54 -28.30
CA GLY A 444 0.67 6.97 -28.58
C GLY A 444 0.06 7.84 -27.50
N TRP A 445 -1.22 8.07 -27.69
CA TRP A 445 -2.08 8.82 -26.80
C TRP A 445 -3.28 7.97 -26.39
N GLN A 446 -3.73 8.16 -25.14
CA GLN A 446 -4.85 7.45 -24.56
C GLN A 446 -5.64 8.35 -23.62
N LEU A 447 -6.95 8.22 -23.64
CA LEU A 447 -7.87 8.87 -22.73
C LEU A 447 -8.65 7.79 -21.98
N ASP A 448 -8.49 7.73 -20.67
CA ASP A 448 -9.13 6.74 -19.79
C ASP A 448 -10.13 7.40 -18.86
N GLN A 449 -11.24 6.75 -18.66
CA GLN A 449 -12.20 7.08 -17.62
C GLN A 449 -12.52 5.81 -16.82
N SER A 450 -12.39 5.88 -15.51
CA SER A 450 -12.83 4.82 -14.60
C SER A 450 -13.74 5.43 -13.55
N LYS A 451 -14.92 4.86 -13.39
CA LYS A 451 -15.90 5.31 -12.41
C LYS A 451 -16.51 4.13 -11.69
N SER A 452 -16.42 4.16 -10.37
CA SER A 452 -17.10 3.19 -9.50
C SER A 452 -18.19 3.93 -8.70
N TRP A 453 -19.37 3.35 -8.64
CA TRP A 453 -20.47 3.89 -7.86
C TRP A 453 -21.36 2.78 -7.34
N ARG A 454 -22.13 3.08 -6.31
CA ARG A 454 -23.10 2.16 -5.73
C ARG A 454 -24.49 2.79 -5.81
N ASN A 455 -25.43 2.06 -6.44
CA ASN A 455 -26.84 2.39 -6.44
C ASN A 455 -27.55 1.35 -5.57
N ASP A 456 -28.12 1.79 -4.44
CA ASP A 456 -28.66 0.88 -3.43
C ASP A 456 -27.66 -0.19 -3.02
N ALA A 457 -27.92 -1.44 -3.34
CA ALA A 457 -27.06 -2.56 -3.05
C ALA A 457 -26.14 -2.94 -4.22
N VAL A 458 -26.37 -2.40 -5.43
CA VAL A 458 -25.64 -2.76 -6.65
C VAL A 458 -24.33 -1.98 -6.75
N GLU A 459 -23.22 -2.70 -6.80
CA GLU A 459 -21.90 -2.14 -7.05
C GLU A 459 -21.66 -2.11 -8.56
N ASN A 460 -21.27 -0.94 -9.07
CA ASN A 460 -21.02 -0.70 -10.49
C ASN A 460 -19.59 -0.20 -10.69
N ASN A 461 -18.98 -0.67 -11.77
CA ASN A 461 -17.68 -0.18 -12.23
C ASN A 461 -17.69 -0.03 -13.75
N GLN A 462 -17.44 1.18 -14.22
CA GLN A 462 -17.38 1.51 -15.65
C GLN A 462 -15.96 1.91 -16.02
N ILE A 463 -15.52 1.44 -17.17
CA ILE A 463 -14.23 1.81 -17.76
C ILE A 463 -14.45 2.18 -19.23
N ILE A 464 -13.93 3.33 -19.64
CA ILE A 464 -13.92 3.78 -21.03
C ILE A 464 -12.46 4.07 -21.38
N THR A 465 -12.00 3.56 -22.50
CA THR A 465 -10.66 3.84 -23.04
C THR A 465 -10.77 4.22 -24.51
N ILE A 466 -10.17 5.35 -24.87
CA ILE A 466 -10.02 5.80 -26.26
C ILE A 466 -8.52 6.02 -26.48
N GLY A 467 -7.97 5.49 -27.57
CA GLY A 467 -6.56 5.63 -27.82
C GLY A 467 -6.19 5.58 -29.28
N ILE A 468 -5.05 6.17 -29.59
CA ILE A 468 -4.38 6.07 -30.88
C ILE A 468 -2.88 5.97 -30.66
N GLY A 469 -2.22 5.08 -31.41
CA GLY A 469 -0.79 4.91 -31.30
C GLY A 469 -0.19 4.22 -32.52
N ASN A 470 1.12 4.33 -32.67
CA ASN A 470 1.88 3.51 -33.58
C ASN A 470 2.50 2.35 -32.84
N TYR A 471 2.40 1.15 -33.40
CA TYR A 471 2.89 -0.08 -32.81
C TYR A 471 3.73 -0.84 -33.82
N LYS A 472 4.90 -1.26 -33.39
CA LYS A 472 5.68 -2.31 -34.04
C LYS A 472 5.68 -3.51 -33.11
N ALA A 473 4.96 -4.57 -33.46
CA ALA A 473 4.72 -5.72 -32.61
C ALA A 473 4.66 -7.02 -33.41
N GLN A 474 4.75 -8.17 -32.73
CA GLN A 474 4.64 -9.46 -33.38
C GLN A 474 3.35 -9.57 -34.18
N GLU A 475 3.50 -9.95 -35.42
CA GLU A 475 2.40 -10.20 -36.34
C GLU A 475 1.60 -11.45 -35.95
N LEU A 476 0.30 -11.46 -36.20
CA LEU A 476 -0.60 -12.53 -35.76
C LEU A 476 -0.18 -13.92 -36.28
N ASN A 477 0.17 -14.02 -37.55
CA ASN A 477 0.42 -15.30 -38.23
C ASN A 477 1.91 -15.55 -38.59
N SER A 478 2.82 -14.75 -38.05
CA SER A 478 4.23 -14.78 -38.37
C SER A 478 5.08 -14.56 -37.12
N SER A 479 6.36 -14.93 -37.19
CA SER A 479 7.34 -14.54 -36.18
C SER A 479 7.89 -13.13 -36.39
N ASP A 480 7.51 -12.46 -37.50
CA ASP A 480 8.00 -11.13 -37.83
C ASP A 480 7.27 -10.01 -37.05
N PHE A 481 7.80 -8.80 -37.14
CA PHE A 481 7.14 -7.62 -36.60
C PHE A 481 6.41 -6.86 -37.70
N ALA A 482 5.10 -6.68 -37.51
CA ALA A 482 4.33 -5.72 -38.27
C ALA A 482 4.41 -4.32 -37.63
N GLU A 483 4.28 -3.29 -38.45
CA GLU A 483 4.15 -1.91 -38.01
C GLU A 483 2.85 -1.30 -38.51
N SER A 484 2.04 -0.77 -37.59
CA SER A 484 0.76 -0.17 -37.92
C SER A 484 0.33 0.87 -36.91
N TYR A 485 -0.36 1.88 -37.37
CA TYR A 485 -1.19 2.73 -36.53
C TYR A 485 -2.41 1.92 -36.06
N LYS A 486 -2.77 2.12 -34.80
CA LYS A 486 -3.95 1.53 -34.17
C LYS A 486 -4.75 2.62 -33.48
N GLY A 487 -6.00 2.79 -33.91
CA GLY A 487 -7.02 3.51 -33.17
C GLY A 487 -7.89 2.50 -32.39
N SER A 488 -8.23 2.80 -31.14
CA SER A 488 -9.06 1.91 -30.33
C SER A 488 -10.07 2.66 -29.49
N VAL A 489 -11.26 2.10 -29.37
CA VAL A 489 -12.29 2.53 -28.43
C VAL A 489 -12.77 1.29 -27.70
N SER A 490 -12.76 1.34 -26.36
CA SER A 490 -13.29 0.25 -25.54
C SER A 490 -14.19 0.78 -24.43
N TYR A 491 -15.23 0.01 -24.15
CA TYR A 491 -16.16 0.23 -23.07
C TYR A 491 -16.33 -1.05 -22.26
N GLN A 492 -16.32 -0.93 -20.94
CA GLN A 492 -16.61 -2.03 -20.05
C GLN A 492 -17.49 -1.54 -18.89
N LEU A 493 -18.53 -2.30 -18.57
CA LEU A 493 -19.38 -2.11 -17.40
C LEU A 493 -19.45 -3.42 -16.64
N ASN A 494 -19.04 -3.40 -15.39
CA ASN A 494 -19.16 -4.49 -14.46
C ASN A 494 -20.23 -4.14 -13.42
N LYS A 495 -21.08 -5.09 -13.06
CA LYS A 495 -22.07 -4.93 -12.00
C LYS A 495 -22.01 -6.14 -11.07
N ARG A 496 -22.14 -5.90 -9.78
CA ARG A 496 -22.29 -6.91 -8.75
C ARG A 496 -23.59 -6.66 -8.01
N LEU A 497 -24.55 -7.56 -8.19
CA LEU A 497 -25.90 -7.49 -7.65
C LEU A 497 -26.05 -8.51 -6.53
N PRO A 498 -26.35 -8.11 -5.27
CA PRO A 498 -26.70 -9.06 -4.22
C PRO A 498 -28.09 -9.66 -4.49
N ILE A 499 -28.17 -10.99 -4.57
CA ILE A 499 -29.44 -11.74 -4.54
C ILE A 499 -29.84 -11.95 -3.08
N PHE A 500 -28.87 -12.32 -2.28
CA PHE A 500 -28.97 -12.44 -0.83
C PHE A 500 -27.69 -11.92 -0.20
N GLU A 501 -27.80 -10.99 0.73
CA GLU A 501 -26.67 -10.48 1.50
C GLU A 501 -27.02 -10.58 2.99
N LYS A 502 -26.20 -11.26 3.75
CA LYS A 502 -26.34 -11.31 5.19
C LYS A 502 -25.97 -9.96 5.78
N ARG A 503 -26.84 -9.42 6.62
CA ARG A 503 -26.59 -8.15 7.31
C ARG A 503 -25.31 -8.25 8.16
N ILE A 504 -24.45 -7.28 8.03
CA ILE A 504 -23.28 -7.15 8.89
C ILE A 504 -23.73 -6.54 10.21
N ASP A 505 -23.59 -7.29 11.30
CA ASP A 505 -24.05 -6.87 12.63
C ASP A 505 -23.24 -5.71 13.19
N SER A 506 -21.95 -5.64 12.84
CA SER A 506 -21.06 -4.54 13.20
C SER A 506 -20.07 -4.24 12.09
N LEU A 507 -19.92 -2.95 11.77
CA LEU A 507 -18.84 -2.46 10.91
C LEU A 507 -17.60 -2.08 11.70
N TYR A 508 -17.64 -2.20 13.03
CA TYR A 508 -16.50 -1.93 13.90
C TYR A 508 -15.59 -3.14 13.96
N ILE A 509 -14.30 -2.87 13.91
CA ILE A 509 -13.27 -3.88 14.07
C ILE A 509 -13.00 -4.02 15.56
N ASP A 510 -13.08 -5.24 16.07
CA ASP A 510 -12.75 -5.64 17.43
C ASP A 510 -11.71 -6.78 17.42
N GLU A 511 -11.38 -7.31 18.57
CA GLU A 511 -10.39 -8.39 18.71
C GLU A 511 -10.77 -9.68 17.96
N SER A 512 -12.07 -9.88 17.65
CA SER A 512 -12.52 -11.03 16.85
C SER A 512 -12.10 -10.99 15.39
N PHE A 513 -11.65 -9.82 14.89
CA PHE A 513 -11.07 -9.68 13.54
C PHE A 513 -9.57 -9.97 13.57
N GLU A 514 -9.20 -11.18 13.86
CA GLU A 514 -7.78 -11.55 13.92
C GLU A 514 -7.13 -11.65 12.54
N TYR A 515 -7.88 -12.13 11.54
CA TYR A 515 -7.33 -12.56 10.24
C TYR A 515 -7.58 -11.58 9.10
N ILE A 516 -8.55 -10.69 9.23
CA ILE A 516 -8.95 -9.77 8.16
C ILE A 516 -9.08 -8.33 8.66
N PRO A 517 -8.77 -7.34 7.82
CA PRO A 517 -8.87 -5.92 8.18
C PRO A 517 -10.30 -5.36 8.11
N GLU A 518 -11.25 -6.06 7.52
CA GLU A 518 -12.62 -5.57 7.31
C GLU A 518 -13.65 -6.71 7.33
N PRO A 519 -14.90 -6.43 7.71
CA PRO A 519 -15.97 -7.42 7.72
C PRO A 519 -16.27 -7.97 6.31
N ILE A 520 -16.42 -9.27 6.21
CA ILE A 520 -16.79 -9.95 4.94
C ILE A 520 -18.30 -9.86 4.74
N LYS A 521 -18.69 -9.39 3.56
CA LYS A 521 -20.08 -9.41 3.09
C LYS A 521 -20.41 -10.82 2.59
N GLN A 522 -21.07 -11.61 3.44
CA GLN A 522 -21.52 -12.96 3.11
C GLN A 522 -22.78 -12.89 2.25
N GLY A 523 -22.92 -13.82 1.32
CA GLY A 523 -24.14 -13.87 0.50
C GLY A 523 -23.96 -14.55 -0.83
N VAL A 524 -25.00 -14.42 -1.64
CA VAL A 524 -25.04 -14.84 -3.04
C VAL A 524 -25.21 -13.61 -3.90
N PHE A 525 -24.31 -13.45 -4.86
CA PHE A 525 -24.27 -12.29 -5.76
C PHE A 525 -24.33 -12.77 -7.20
N ILE A 526 -24.86 -11.93 -8.06
CA ILE A 526 -24.75 -12.09 -9.52
C ILE A 526 -23.79 -11.03 -10.04
N ASN A 527 -22.72 -11.49 -10.65
CA ASN A 527 -21.78 -10.65 -11.37
C ASN A 527 -22.17 -10.60 -12.84
N SER A 528 -22.20 -9.41 -13.42
CA SER A 528 -22.40 -9.21 -14.84
C SER A 528 -21.35 -8.29 -15.42
N LYS A 529 -20.96 -8.56 -16.67
CA LYS A 529 -20.01 -7.75 -17.43
C LYS A 529 -20.53 -7.56 -18.85
N VAL A 530 -20.52 -6.32 -19.28
CA VAL A 530 -20.73 -5.96 -20.69
C VAL A 530 -19.46 -5.26 -21.16
N SER A 531 -18.94 -5.67 -22.30
CA SER A 531 -17.78 -5.01 -22.90
C SER A 531 -17.91 -4.91 -24.41
N ALA A 532 -17.41 -3.82 -24.96
CA ALA A 532 -17.32 -3.59 -26.39
C ALA A 532 -15.96 -3.01 -26.72
N THR A 533 -15.36 -3.46 -27.81
CA THR A 533 -14.09 -2.91 -28.31
C THR A 533 -14.14 -2.81 -29.81
N TYR A 534 -13.64 -1.71 -30.32
CA TYR A 534 -13.42 -1.47 -31.74
C TYR A 534 -11.99 -1.01 -31.95
N ASN A 535 -11.24 -1.76 -32.74
CA ASN A 535 -9.88 -1.45 -33.15
C ASN A 535 -9.84 -1.21 -34.66
N LEU A 536 -9.18 -0.14 -35.07
CA LEU A 536 -8.91 0.21 -36.44
C LEU A 536 -7.39 0.23 -36.64
N TYR A 537 -6.91 -0.46 -37.65
CA TYR A 537 -5.50 -0.51 -38.06
C TYR A 537 -5.26 0.19 -39.40
N LYS A 538 -4.00 0.33 -39.76
CA LYS A 538 -3.62 0.77 -41.13
C LYS A 538 -4.32 -0.12 -42.16
N ASP A 539 -4.56 0.44 -43.37
CA ASP A 539 -5.20 -0.22 -44.51
C ASP A 539 -6.65 -0.68 -44.23
N SER A 540 -7.35 0.02 -43.31
CA SER A 540 -8.75 -0.22 -42.96
C SER A 540 -9.07 -1.59 -42.36
N ASN A 541 -8.03 -2.32 -41.93
CA ASN A 541 -8.25 -3.54 -41.15
C ASN A 541 -8.90 -3.20 -39.81
N THR A 542 -9.88 -3.99 -39.44
CA THR A 542 -10.62 -3.77 -38.18
C THR A 542 -10.76 -5.04 -37.36
N GLN A 543 -10.77 -4.89 -36.08
CA GLN A 543 -11.20 -5.92 -35.14
C GLN A 543 -12.22 -5.32 -34.17
N LYS A 544 -13.33 -5.97 -34.01
CA LYS A 544 -14.37 -5.56 -33.07
C LYS A 544 -14.94 -6.76 -32.34
N TYR A 545 -15.32 -6.53 -31.11
CA TYR A 545 -16.14 -7.48 -30.38
C TYR A 545 -17.13 -6.78 -29.45
N PHE A 546 -18.24 -7.48 -29.21
CA PHE A 546 -19.17 -7.21 -28.13
C PHE A 546 -19.23 -8.44 -27.24
N GLY A 547 -19.06 -8.26 -25.93
CA GLY A 547 -19.00 -9.36 -24.98
C GLY A 547 -19.97 -9.19 -23.82
N VAL A 548 -20.61 -10.29 -23.45
CA VAL A 548 -21.54 -10.35 -22.30
C VAL A 548 -21.15 -11.47 -21.37
N SER A 549 -21.35 -11.22 -20.08
CA SER A 549 -21.07 -12.18 -19.03
C SER A 549 -22.11 -12.04 -17.93
N LEU A 550 -22.55 -13.18 -17.39
CA LEU A 550 -23.42 -13.26 -16.23
C LEU A 550 -23.11 -14.54 -15.46
N GLY A 551 -22.86 -14.40 -14.16
CA GLY A 551 -22.53 -15.57 -13.36
C GLY A 551 -22.61 -15.34 -11.86
N PRO A 552 -22.75 -16.45 -11.08
CA PRO A 552 -22.90 -16.40 -9.63
C PRO A 552 -21.55 -16.18 -8.91
N GLU A 553 -21.66 -15.56 -7.73
CA GLU A 553 -20.62 -15.51 -6.73
C GLU A 553 -21.21 -15.91 -5.37
N PHE A 554 -20.58 -16.85 -4.71
CA PHE A 554 -20.94 -17.31 -3.38
C PHE A 554 -19.88 -16.89 -2.40
N VAL A 555 -20.28 -16.24 -1.29
CA VAL A 555 -19.39 -15.84 -0.19
C VAL A 555 -19.97 -16.38 1.10
N ILE A 556 -19.29 -17.36 1.68
CA ILE A 556 -19.71 -18.08 2.89
C ILE A 556 -18.64 -17.92 3.96
N GLY A 557 -19.06 -17.69 5.21
CA GLY A 557 -18.17 -17.52 6.35
C GLY A 557 -17.62 -16.10 6.49
N ASN A 558 -17.02 -15.83 7.61
CA ASN A 558 -16.55 -14.47 7.97
C ASN A 558 -15.07 -14.41 8.37
N TYR A 559 -14.35 -15.52 8.22
CA TYR A 559 -12.93 -15.67 8.50
C TYR A 559 -12.54 -15.22 9.94
N LYS A 560 -13.35 -15.64 10.90
CA LYS A 560 -13.15 -15.35 12.32
C LYS A 560 -12.76 -16.58 13.14
N LYS A 561 -13.17 -17.79 12.69
CA LYS A 561 -12.83 -19.06 13.34
C LYS A 561 -11.54 -19.62 12.79
N ASP A 562 -10.95 -20.55 13.51
CA ASP A 562 -9.62 -21.08 13.19
C ASP A 562 -9.60 -22.06 12.02
N PHE A 563 -10.75 -22.54 11.54
CA PHE A 563 -10.79 -23.64 10.58
C PHE A 563 -11.93 -23.47 9.57
N PHE A 564 -11.62 -23.48 8.28
CA PHE A 564 -12.55 -23.46 7.13
C PHE A 564 -13.71 -22.45 7.23
N ASP A 565 -13.45 -21.29 7.81
CA ASP A 565 -14.50 -20.29 8.09
C ASP A 565 -14.67 -19.23 6.99
N TYR A 566 -14.09 -19.44 5.80
CA TYR A 566 -14.33 -18.57 4.67
C TYR A 566 -14.13 -19.30 3.35
N THR A 567 -15.12 -19.18 2.48
CA THR A 567 -15.09 -19.67 1.11
C THR A 567 -15.71 -18.62 0.20
N ARG A 568 -15.01 -18.29 -0.87
CA ARG A 568 -15.55 -17.49 -1.97
C ARG A 568 -15.38 -18.26 -3.28
N LEU A 569 -16.46 -18.42 -4.02
CA LEU A 569 -16.46 -19.02 -5.34
C LEU A 569 -17.17 -18.08 -6.31
N SER A 570 -16.52 -17.69 -7.38
CA SER A 570 -17.11 -16.92 -8.48
C SER A 570 -16.90 -17.63 -9.79
N ILE A 571 -17.98 -17.81 -10.54
CA ILE A 571 -18.00 -18.47 -11.85
C ILE A 571 -18.62 -17.48 -12.82
N LEU A 572 -17.83 -16.99 -13.79
CA LEU A 572 -18.26 -15.92 -14.67
C LEU A 572 -18.05 -16.30 -16.14
N PRO A 573 -19.04 -16.98 -16.77
CA PRO A 573 -19.05 -17.24 -18.21
C PRO A 573 -19.03 -15.94 -19.00
N PHE A 574 -18.19 -15.85 -20.02
CA PHE A 574 -18.04 -14.68 -20.85
C PHE A 574 -18.07 -15.07 -22.32
N TYR A 575 -19.11 -14.63 -23.02
CA TYR A 575 -19.28 -14.86 -24.47
C TYR A 575 -18.99 -13.58 -25.25
N LYS A 576 -18.22 -13.71 -26.34
CA LYS A 576 -17.81 -12.61 -27.22
C LYS A 576 -18.32 -12.86 -28.63
N PHE A 577 -19.04 -11.90 -29.17
CA PHE A 577 -19.37 -11.79 -30.59
C PHE A 577 -18.28 -10.97 -31.26
N LYS A 578 -17.40 -11.60 -32.00
CA LYS A 578 -16.24 -10.95 -32.62
C LYS A 578 -16.34 -10.90 -34.15
N SER A 579 -15.70 -9.89 -34.75
CA SER A 579 -15.58 -9.75 -36.19
C SER A 579 -14.27 -9.04 -36.52
N GLY A 580 -13.65 -9.44 -37.64
CA GLY A 580 -12.36 -8.98 -38.05
C GLY A 580 -11.21 -9.61 -37.25
N LYS A 581 -9.99 -9.24 -37.58
CA LYS A 581 -8.76 -9.76 -36.95
C LYS A 581 -7.80 -8.61 -36.69
N SER A 582 -7.03 -8.75 -35.61
CA SER A 582 -5.88 -7.88 -35.38
C SER A 582 -4.75 -8.20 -36.36
N ILE A 583 -3.91 -7.21 -36.63
CA ILE A 583 -2.62 -7.42 -37.31
C ILE A 583 -1.64 -8.07 -36.29
N PHE A 584 -1.80 -7.78 -35.01
CA PHE A 584 -0.85 -8.14 -33.95
C PHE A 584 -1.34 -9.29 -33.08
N LYS A 585 -0.39 -10.08 -32.54
CA LYS A 585 -0.68 -11.11 -31.54
C LYS A 585 -1.18 -10.53 -30.22
N PHE A 586 -0.61 -9.40 -29.77
CA PHE A 586 -0.82 -8.89 -28.40
C PHE A 586 -2.27 -8.45 -28.13
N ASP A 587 -3.04 -8.10 -29.14
CA ASP A 587 -4.43 -7.61 -28.99
C ASP A 587 -5.47 -8.37 -29.81
N GLN A 588 -5.08 -9.48 -30.43
CA GLN A 588 -6.02 -10.36 -31.10
C GLN A 588 -7.01 -10.98 -30.11
N VAL A 589 -8.29 -10.90 -30.40
CA VAL A 589 -9.35 -11.60 -29.68
C VAL A 589 -9.54 -12.99 -30.27
N SER A 590 -9.05 -14.03 -29.57
CA SER A 590 -9.04 -15.41 -30.08
C SER A 590 -10.25 -16.20 -29.64
N GLU A 591 -10.58 -16.19 -28.34
CA GLU A 591 -11.66 -17.03 -27.82
C GLU A 591 -13.03 -16.35 -27.92
N ASN A 592 -14.08 -17.09 -28.35
CA ASN A 592 -15.46 -16.63 -28.30
C ASN A 592 -16.10 -16.88 -26.95
N PHE A 593 -15.72 -17.97 -26.28
CA PHE A 593 -16.33 -18.35 -25.00
C PHE A 593 -15.26 -18.75 -23.98
N THR A 594 -15.25 -18.06 -22.84
CA THR A 594 -14.38 -18.34 -21.71
C THR A 594 -15.16 -18.32 -20.41
N VAL A 595 -14.62 -18.96 -19.37
CA VAL A 595 -15.16 -18.91 -18.01
C VAL A 595 -14.07 -18.42 -17.06
N ASP A 596 -14.29 -17.26 -16.44
CA ASP A 596 -13.44 -16.77 -15.36
C ASP A 596 -13.86 -17.44 -14.05
N LEU A 597 -12.91 -18.11 -13.39
CA LEU A 597 -13.08 -18.82 -12.13
C LEU A 597 -12.23 -18.15 -11.06
N ASN A 598 -12.83 -17.78 -9.93
CA ASN A 598 -12.11 -17.33 -8.75
C ASN A 598 -12.56 -18.16 -7.55
N PHE A 599 -11.60 -18.70 -6.83
CA PHE A 599 -11.85 -19.50 -5.64
C PHE A 599 -10.87 -19.13 -4.54
N ASP A 600 -11.41 -18.68 -3.41
CA ASP A 600 -10.67 -18.36 -2.19
C ASP A 600 -11.17 -19.27 -1.09
N GLN A 601 -10.26 -19.94 -0.39
CA GLN A 601 -10.57 -20.86 0.69
C GLN A 601 -9.69 -20.64 1.90
N HIS A 602 -10.30 -20.28 3.02
CA HIS A 602 -9.65 -20.33 4.32
C HIS A 602 -9.34 -21.79 4.70
N LEU A 603 -8.11 -22.03 5.12
CA LEU A 603 -7.68 -23.36 5.55
C LEU A 603 -7.70 -23.48 7.07
N ILE A 604 -6.69 -22.88 7.71
CA ILE A 604 -6.49 -22.94 9.15
C ILE A 604 -5.83 -21.64 9.63
N GLY A 605 -6.34 -21.07 10.73
CA GLY A 605 -5.79 -19.86 11.34
C GLY A 605 -5.70 -18.70 10.36
N SER A 606 -4.51 -18.26 10.03
CA SER A 606 -4.26 -17.15 9.10
C SER A 606 -4.11 -17.57 7.63
N TRP A 607 -4.17 -18.87 7.31
CA TRP A 607 -3.85 -19.36 5.97
C TRP A 607 -5.06 -19.39 5.04
N LEU A 608 -4.90 -18.73 3.89
CA LEU A 608 -5.88 -18.65 2.81
C LEU A 608 -5.25 -19.07 1.48
N ILE A 609 -5.92 -19.93 0.73
CA ILE A 609 -5.62 -20.20 -0.68
C ILE A 609 -6.47 -19.26 -1.52
N GLU A 610 -5.87 -18.61 -2.50
CA GLU A 610 -6.52 -17.81 -3.53
C GLU A 610 -6.16 -18.35 -4.91
N THR A 611 -7.15 -18.69 -5.71
CA THR A 611 -6.94 -19.18 -7.07
C THR A 611 -7.77 -18.37 -8.06
N GLN A 612 -7.18 -18.11 -9.20
CA GLN A 612 -7.84 -17.46 -10.32
C GLN A 612 -7.52 -18.26 -11.58
N GLY A 613 -8.51 -18.46 -12.42
CA GLY A 613 -8.34 -19.16 -13.68
C GLY A 613 -9.27 -18.60 -14.75
N LYS A 614 -8.81 -18.68 -15.99
CA LYS A 614 -9.65 -18.45 -17.17
C LYS A 614 -9.60 -19.70 -18.01
N LEU A 615 -10.73 -20.40 -18.05
CA LEU A 615 -10.92 -21.62 -18.82
C LEU A 615 -11.42 -21.26 -20.21
N ASN A 616 -10.79 -21.80 -21.25
CA ASN A 616 -11.24 -21.66 -22.63
C ASN A 616 -12.30 -22.74 -22.97
N LEU A 617 -13.50 -22.32 -23.30
CA LEU A 617 -14.59 -23.20 -23.74
C LEU A 617 -15.06 -22.89 -25.17
N ASP A 618 -14.19 -22.23 -25.96
CA ASP A 618 -14.41 -22.03 -27.39
C ASP A 618 -14.05 -23.31 -28.14
N LYS A 619 -15.06 -23.98 -28.68
CA LYS A 619 -14.90 -25.27 -29.40
C LYS A 619 -14.06 -25.14 -30.69
N ASP A 620 -13.94 -23.94 -31.22
CA ASP A 620 -13.16 -23.64 -32.41
C ASP A 620 -11.68 -23.31 -32.10
N SER A 621 -11.29 -23.37 -30.83
CA SER A 621 -9.92 -23.13 -30.36
C SER A 621 -9.17 -24.43 -30.11
N ASP A 622 -7.89 -24.46 -30.49
CA ASP A 622 -7.00 -25.59 -30.23
C ASP A 622 -6.81 -25.87 -28.73
N ASP A 623 -6.93 -24.85 -27.87
CA ASP A 623 -6.84 -24.93 -26.43
C ASP A 623 -8.21 -25.13 -25.74
N TYR A 624 -9.18 -25.73 -26.42
CA TYR A 624 -10.51 -26.03 -25.83
C TYR A 624 -10.38 -26.89 -24.57
N GLY A 625 -10.98 -26.45 -23.48
CA GLY A 625 -10.95 -27.15 -22.20
C GLY A 625 -9.71 -26.88 -21.37
N GLU A 626 -8.78 -26.02 -21.82
CA GLU A 626 -7.57 -25.67 -21.10
C GLU A 626 -7.70 -24.31 -20.40
N PHE A 627 -6.94 -24.15 -19.32
CA PHE A 627 -6.77 -22.84 -18.70
C PHE A 627 -5.80 -22.00 -19.53
N ILE A 628 -6.28 -20.90 -20.08
CA ILE A 628 -5.48 -19.90 -20.81
C ILE A 628 -4.87 -18.82 -19.92
N TYR A 629 -5.24 -18.78 -18.67
CA TYR A 629 -4.66 -18.01 -17.59
C TYR A 629 -4.91 -18.71 -16.26
N SER A 630 -3.94 -18.71 -15.38
CA SER A 630 -4.12 -19.16 -14.00
C SER A 630 -3.16 -18.45 -13.05
N ARG A 631 -3.62 -18.29 -11.83
CA ARG A 631 -2.81 -17.81 -10.71
C ARG A 631 -3.21 -18.59 -9.47
N ILE A 632 -2.21 -19.06 -8.76
CA ILE A 632 -2.39 -19.76 -7.47
C ILE A 632 -1.60 -19.00 -6.43
N GLY A 633 -2.22 -18.68 -5.33
CA GLY A 633 -1.59 -17.98 -4.20
C GLY A 633 -1.92 -18.67 -2.88
N MET A 634 -0.98 -18.63 -1.96
CA MET A 634 -1.15 -19.02 -0.58
C MET A 634 -0.77 -17.83 0.30
N ASN A 635 -1.71 -17.32 1.07
CA ASN A 635 -1.59 -16.10 1.84
C ASN A 635 -1.78 -16.37 3.33
N PHE A 636 -0.85 -15.86 4.12
CA PHE A 636 -0.99 -15.72 5.56
C PHE A 636 -1.58 -14.35 5.85
N LYS A 637 -2.84 -14.28 6.31
CA LYS A 637 -3.56 -13.03 6.53
C LYS A 637 -3.74 -12.75 8.00
N LYS A 638 -3.42 -11.52 8.36
CA LYS A 638 -3.70 -10.92 9.67
C LYS A 638 -4.40 -9.58 9.45
N ARG A 639 -5.06 -9.07 10.48
CA ARG A 639 -5.74 -7.76 10.43
C ARG A 639 -4.83 -6.64 9.95
N SER A 640 -3.64 -6.55 10.51
CA SER A 640 -2.70 -5.45 10.25
C SER A 640 -1.66 -5.72 9.17
N TYR A 641 -1.50 -6.98 8.74
CA TYR A 641 -0.59 -7.34 7.66
C TYR A 641 -1.01 -8.62 6.95
N SER A 642 -0.47 -8.82 5.76
CA SER A 642 -0.54 -10.09 5.05
C SER A 642 0.81 -10.43 4.41
N PHE A 643 1.09 -11.70 4.34
CA PHE A 643 2.25 -12.27 3.65
C PHE A 643 1.78 -13.39 2.75
N GLY A 644 2.26 -13.45 1.51
CA GLY A 644 1.83 -14.48 0.59
C GLY A 644 2.88 -14.84 -0.44
N ILE A 645 2.72 -16.02 -0.99
CA ILE A 645 3.43 -16.50 -2.18
C ILE A 645 2.40 -16.71 -3.28
N PHE A 646 2.78 -16.40 -4.51
CA PHE A 646 1.93 -16.68 -5.66
C PHE A 646 2.75 -17.20 -6.84
N TYR A 647 2.07 -17.91 -7.70
CA TYR A 647 2.64 -18.39 -8.96
C TYR A 647 1.61 -18.27 -10.09
N GLN A 648 2.06 -17.84 -11.25
CA GLN A 648 1.31 -17.73 -12.49
C GLN A 648 1.95 -18.66 -13.52
N PRO A 649 1.39 -19.88 -13.71
CA PRO A 649 1.96 -20.88 -14.60
C PRO A 649 2.18 -20.40 -16.02
N HIS A 650 1.23 -19.63 -16.56
CA HIS A 650 1.28 -19.15 -17.95
C HIS A 650 2.39 -18.12 -18.18
N ASP A 651 2.56 -17.17 -17.27
CA ASP A 651 3.66 -16.20 -17.31
C ASP A 651 4.98 -16.80 -16.84
N GLN A 652 4.95 -18.01 -16.29
CA GLN A 652 6.08 -18.65 -15.61
C GLN A 652 6.75 -17.70 -14.61
N ALA A 653 5.95 -16.94 -13.91
CA ALA A 653 6.33 -15.91 -12.97
C ALA A 653 5.64 -16.10 -11.62
N GLY A 654 6.26 -15.63 -10.56
CA GLY A 654 5.72 -15.70 -9.21
C GLY A 654 6.53 -14.84 -8.26
N GLY A 655 6.14 -14.84 -7.01
CA GLY A 655 6.84 -14.03 -6.04
C GLY A 655 6.27 -14.13 -4.64
N ILE A 656 6.92 -13.39 -3.76
CA ILE A 656 6.49 -13.20 -2.38
C ILE A 656 5.95 -11.79 -2.26
N ASN A 657 4.78 -11.63 -1.67
CA ASN A 657 4.20 -10.34 -1.36
C ASN A 657 4.04 -10.16 0.15
N PHE A 658 4.34 -8.98 0.62
CA PHE A 658 4.07 -8.53 1.98
C PHE A 658 3.29 -7.23 1.91
N THR A 659 2.19 -7.15 2.65
CA THR A 659 1.32 -5.97 2.66
C THR A 659 1.01 -5.59 4.08
N LEU A 660 1.09 -4.30 4.38
CA LEU A 660 0.54 -3.71 5.59
C LEU A 660 -0.87 -3.18 5.29
N ASN A 661 -1.81 -3.48 6.17
CA ASN A 661 -3.18 -2.98 6.09
C ASN A 661 -3.29 -1.69 6.90
N GLY A 662 -3.93 -0.67 6.34
CA GLY A 662 -4.16 0.60 7.00
C GLY A 662 -5.56 0.71 7.59
N PHE A 663 -5.81 1.83 8.28
CA PHE A 663 -7.15 2.23 8.73
C PHE A 663 -7.40 3.69 8.38
N GLU A 664 -8.66 4.04 8.15
CA GLU A 664 -9.14 5.39 7.85
C GLU A 664 -10.01 5.95 8.98
#